data_21926868afd50ac436db5e776cca403f
#
_entry.id   21926868afd50ac436db5e776cca403f
#
_cell.length_a   1.000
_cell.length_b   1.000
_cell.length_c   1.000
_cell.angle_alpha   90.00
_cell.angle_beta   90.00
_cell.angle_gamma   90.00
#
_symmetry.space_group_name_H-M   'P 1'
#
loop_
_entity.id
_entity.type
_entity.pdbx_description
1 polymer ?
#
loop_
_entity_poly.entity_id
_entity_poly.type
_entity_poly.pdbx_seq_one_letter_code
_entity_poly.pdbx_strand_id
1 'polypeptide(L)'
;MVAERLVEARLSAGADAEARSIARSLVGHVRGHKPAGLDAFLHAYDLGSDEGVALMCLAEALLRIPDAQTADELISDKLSGPNWSEKLGDSSSAFVNAATISLLLTGKVLDGANDRSASWKAALGRAVGRLGEPVIRTAVGQAMKILGGQFVFGRTIEEALERAKPERAQGLSHSFDMLGEAARTHEDAARYAQSYRDAIARLAHDAEGGMVRSAGISVKLSALHPRYEYLRGEEARTAILPVLRELATTASRADIHLTIDAEEADRLELSLDIIEALVADDALFANGWGGFGLALQAYQKRALPLCDWVAALARKHHRKLMVRLVKGAYWDSEIKAAQVAGLEDYPVWTRKLATDVSYLACARHLLAASDCIYPAFATHNANTIGAVKALAGETPFEFQRLHGMGEGLYQELAKLEAGIGETRTPVRIYAPVGTHKELLAYLVRRLLENGANSSFVNRIADESVQLDDLVRDPVAELAAMAPRRNPAIPLPNAIFGPGRRNSAGLDLSDPRVRDPLLKRLDALDGKLWAAQPTLGGKGAGEPVVAPYDRGEVIGKVIAASVAEVDAAVRAASAAQPAWNALGGVARAALLDAAADRFEHEREQLFSLCIREAGKTLIDAVLEVREAVDFLRYYAAEARRQFAVPTLLPGPTGELNQLTLHGRGVFACISPWNFPLAIFIGPVAAALAAGNAAIAKPAEQTPLIGALAIELMHQVGIPREIVQVVPGDGTVGAALTAHPLIAGVAFTGSTDTARAINRGLANRDGPIIPLIAETGGQNAMIVDSSALPEQVTRDVVASSFQSAGQRCSALRVLFLQDDVADGMLAMIKGAMEALTIGDPRELATDVGPVIDAEAKAALDAHSKA
;
A
#
# COMPACT_ATOMS: atom_id res chain seq x y z
N MET A 1 20.03 -14.62 -2.90
CA MET A 1 19.98 -13.25 -2.33
C MET A 1 20.49 -13.19 -0.87
N VAL A 2 19.81 -13.78 0.17
CA VAL A 2 20.29 -13.67 1.57
C VAL A 2 21.70 -14.24 1.76
N ALA A 3 22.02 -15.41 1.16
CA ALA A 3 23.36 -16.00 1.24
C ALA A 3 24.46 -15.10 0.66
N GLU A 4 24.18 -14.43 -0.42
CA GLU A 4 25.05 -13.44 -1.06
C GLU A 4 25.28 -12.23 -0.15
N ARG A 5 24.20 -11.67 0.43
CA ARG A 5 24.32 -10.55 1.39
C ARG A 5 25.15 -10.91 2.63
N LEU A 6 25.03 -12.15 3.12
CA LEU A 6 25.85 -12.66 4.24
C LEU A 6 27.34 -12.70 3.90
N VAL A 7 27.73 -12.97 2.65
CA VAL A 7 29.12 -12.95 2.22
C VAL A 7 29.62 -11.52 2.14
N GLU A 8 28.85 -10.64 1.47
CA GLU A 8 29.22 -9.24 1.24
C GLU A 8 29.26 -8.40 2.54
N ALA A 9 28.40 -8.71 3.50
CA ALA A 9 28.35 -8.00 4.79
C ALA A 9 29.42 -8.43 5.79
N ARG A 10 30.12 -9.56 5.56
CA ARG A 10 31.04 -10.13 6.55
C ARG A 10 32.25 -9.25 6.78
N LEU A 11 32.48 -8.86 8.02
CA LEU A 11 33.69 -8.15 8.42
C LEU A 11 34.89 -9.10 8.56
N SER A 12 36.10 -8.61 8.41
CA SER A 12 37.30 -9.31 8.85
C SER A 12 37.29 -9.44 10.39
N ALA A 13 38.03 -10.41 10.94
CA ALA A 13 38.06 -10.60 12.40
C ALA A 13 38.56 -9.33 13.16
N GLY A 14 39.51 -8.58 12.58
CA GLY A 14 39.98 -7.32 13.15
C GLY A 14 38.91 -6.22 13.12
N ALA A 15 38.27 -6.03 11.96
CA ALA A 15 37.19 -5.04 11.80
C ALA A 15 35.95 -5.39 12.66
N ASP A 16 35.62 -6.68 12.84
CA ASP A 16 34.53 -7.10 13.73
C ASP A 16 34.84 -6.78 15.21
N ALA A 17 36.07 -7.03 15.65
CA ALA A 17 36.51 -6.70 17.01
C ALA A 17 36.46 -5.19 17.28
N GLU A 18 36.94 -4.39 16.33
CA GLU A 18 36.88 -2.93 16.38
C GLU A 18 35.42 -2.42 16.40
N ALA A 19 34.57 -2.90 15.49
CA ALA A 19 33.14 -2.56 15.42
C ALA A 19 32.43 -2.83 16.76
N ARG A 20 32.67 -3.99 17.37
CA ARG A 20 32.10 -4.35 18.67
C ARG A 20 32.61 -3.49 19.79
N SER A 21 33.92 -3.13 19.78
CA SER A 21 34.49 -2.24 20.79
C SER A 21 33.83 -0.87 20.75
N ILE A 22 33.70 -0.28 19.58
CA ILE A 22 32.99 0.99 19.38
C ILE A 22 31.53 0.88 19.85
N ALA A 23 30.82 -0.15 19.36
CA ALA A 23 29.42 -0.34 19.70
C ALA A 23 29.20 -0.49 21.23
N ARG A 24 30.05 -1.24 21.95
CA ARG A 24 30.00 -1.39 23.40
C ARG A 24 30.18 -0.07 24.15
N SER A 25 31.16 0.75 23.70
CA SER A 25 31.40 2.06 24.31
C SER A 25 30.18 2.98 24.11
N LEU A 26 29.65 3.04 22.87
CA LEU A 26 28.46 3.86 22.58
C LEU A 26 27.24 3.45 23.41
N VAL A 27 26.95 2.15 23.51
CA VAL A 27 25.83 1.63 24.31
C VAL A 27 26.05 1.89 25.81
N GLY A 28 27.24 1.63 26.30
CA GLY A 28 27.60 1.87 27.73
C GLY A 28 27.41 3.33 28.13
N HIS A 29 27.83 4.25 27.25
CA HIS A 29 27.65 5.69 27.48
C HIS A 29 26.18 6.09 27.52
N VAL A 30 25.39 5.67 26.50
CA VAL A 30 23.97 6.02 26.43
C VAL A 30 23.22 5.48 27.67
N ARG A 31 23.49 4.26 28.11
CA ARG A 31 22.89 3.69 29.33
C ARG A 31 23.35 4.37 30.61
N GLY A 32 24.57 4.90 30.64
CA GLY A 32 25.10 5.64 31.78
C GLY A 32 24.52 7.06 31.94
N HIS A 33 23.82 7.57 30.93
CA HIS A 33 23.24 8.90 30.93
C HIS A 33 21.72 8.81 30.88
N LYS A 34 21.06 9.72 31.63
CA LYS A 34 19.60 9.79 31.61
C LYS A 34 19.12 10.24 30.23
N PRO A 35 18.13 9.55 29.61
CA PRO A 35 17.58 9.97 28.35
C PRO A 35 17.02 11.38 28.42
N ALA A 36 17.14 12.16 27.36
CA ALA A 36 16.63 13.52 27.27
C ALA A 36 15.76 13.69 25.99
N GLY A 37 14.91 14.70 25.98
CA GLY A 37 14.09 15.04 24.81
C GLY A 37 13.18 13.90 24.35
N LEU A 38 13.21 13.61 23.04
CA LEU A 38 12.40 12.57 22.41
C LEU A 38 12.75 11.16 22.89
N ASP A 39 14.04 10.86 23.12
CA ASP A 39 14.47 9.55 23.62
C ASP A 39 13.88 9.26 25.01
N ALA A 40 13.78 10.29 25.88
CA ALA A 40 13.12 10.17 27.18
C ALA A 40 11.60 9.95 27.07
N PHE A 41 10.97 10.56 26.10
CA PHE A 41 9.54 10.40 25.83
C PHE A 41 9.24 8.99 25.32
N LEU A 42 9.98 8.52 24.32
CA LEU A 42 9.82 7.17 23.74
C LEU A 42 10.12 6.06 24.77
N HIS A 43 10.99 6.36 25.75
CA HIS A 43 11.26 5.45 26.87
C HIS A 43 10.09 5.41 27.87
N ALA A 44 9.49 6.55 28.19
CA ALA A 44 8.41 6.63 29.17
C ALA A 44 7.07 6.09 28.62
N TYR A 45 6.83 6.27 27.34
CA TYR A 45 5.64 5.83 26.66
C TYR A 45 6.01 4.83 25.56
N ASP A 46 6.08 3.55 25.92
CA ASP A 46 6.24 2.48 24.95
C ASP A 46 5.08 2.55 23.94
N LEU A 47 5.41 2.75 22.65
CA LEU A 47 4.43 2.87 21.58
C LEU A 47 3.67 1.56 21.30
N GLY A 48 4.11 0.45 21.90
CA GLY A 48 3.35 -0.80 21.93
C GLY A 48 2.35 -0.87 23.08
N SER A 49 2.35 0.11 24.01
CA SER A 49 1.38 0.18 25.10
C SER A 49 0.09 0.91 24.67
N ASP A 50 -0.98 0.68 25.42
CA ASP A 50 -2.28 1.37 25.18
C ASP A 50 -2.13 2.89 25.35
N GLU A 51 -1.26 3.34 26.26
CA GLU A 51 -0.95 4.75 26.47
C GLU A 51 -0.20 5.36 25.27
N GLY A 52 0.80 4.67 24.74
CA GLY A 52 1.54 5.10 23.56
C GLY A 52 0.64 5.21 22.33
N VAL A 53 -0.20 4.21 22.08
CA VAL A 53 -1.18 4.20 21.00
C VAL A 53 -2.20 5.35 21.16
N ALA A 54 -2.71 5.57 22.38
CA ALA A 54 -3.66 6.66 22.64
C ALA A 54 -3.04 8.03 22.39
N LEU A 55 -1.78 8.25 22.80
CA LEU A 55 -1.05 9.50 22.56
C LEU A 55 -0.79 9.73 21.08
N MET A 56 -0.46 8.68 20.33
CA MET A 56 -0.29 8.77 18.88
C MET A 56 -1.59 9.19 18.18
N CYS A 57 -2.70 8.54 18.51
CA CYS A 57 -4.01 8.87 17.94
C CYS A 57 -4.40 10.31 18.26
N LEU A 58 -4.14 10.77 19.49
CA LEU A 58 -4.41 12.15 19.90
C LEU A 58 -3.51 13.15 19.20
N ALA A 59 -2.20 12.85 19.06
CA ALA A 59 -1.27 13.72 18.36
C ALA A 59 -1.63 13.85 16.88
N GLU A 60 -2.03 12.76 16.26
CA GLU A 60 -2.46 12.72 14.87
C GLU A 60 -3.74 13.54 14.65
N ALA A 61 -4.78 13.23 15.42
CA ALA A 61 -6.12 13.74 15.14
C ALA A 61 -6.33 15.18 15.62
N LEU A 62 -5.85 15.54 16.83
CA LEU A 62 -6.07 16.87 17.39
C LEU A 62 -5.36 18.01 16.64
N LEU A 63 -4.31 17.70 15.88
CA LEU A 63 -3.67 18.69 15.01
C LEU A 63 -4.47 18.99 13.74
N ARG A 64 -5.44 18.15 13.40
CA ARG A 64 -6.23 18.22 12.16
C ARG A 64 -7.68 18.59 12.37
N ILE A 65 -8.28 18.13 13.48
CA ILE A 65 -9.71 18.31 13.77
C ILE A 65 -9.98 19.80 14.02
N PRO A 66 -10.76 20.48 13.15
CA PRO A 66 -11.03 21.91 13.31
C PRO A 66 -12.14 22.20 14.31
N ASP A 67 -13.05 21.26 14.54
CA ASP A 67 -14.19 21.45 15.41
C ASP A 67 -13.95 20.94 16.83
N ALA A 68 -14.56 21.66 17.77
CA ALA A 68 -14.36 21.42 19.19
C ALA A 68 -15.04 20.14 19.68
N GLN A 69 -16.20 19.80 19.11
CA GLN A 69 -16.98 18.66 19.57
C GLN A 69 -16.28 17.34 19.25
N THR A 70 -15.87 17.16 18.00
CA THR A 70 -15.14 15.94 17.58
C THR A 70 -13.81 15.82 18.32
N ALA A 71 -13.10 16.94 18.56
CA ALA A 71 -11.87 16.94 19.35
C ALA A 71 -12.12 16.47 20.79
N ASP A 72 -13.18 16.93 21.45
CA ASP A 72 -13.54 16.57 22.82
C ASP A 72 -13.97 15.10 22.93
N GLU A 73 -14.75 14.61 21.97
CA GLU A 73 -15.18 13.20 21.91
C GLU A 73 -13.95 12.28 21.69
N LEU A 74 -13.02 12.64 20.81
CA LEU A 74 -11.80 11.88 20.60
C LEU A 74 -10.89 11.87 21.83
N ILE A 75 -10.70 13.02 22.50
CA ILE A 75 -9.94 13.13 23.73
C ILE A 75 -10.56 12.22 24.80
N SER A 76 -11.89 12.28 24.95
CA SER A 76 -12.62 11.44 25.89
C SER A 76 -12.45 9.95 25.59
N ASP A 77 -12.58 9.54 24.32
CA ASP A 77 -12.42 8.15 23.90
C ASP A 77 -11.00 7.62 24.16
N LYS A 78 -9.98 8.35 23.72
CA LYS A 78 -8.57 7.90 23.79
C LYS A 78 -7.96 7.99 25.18
N LEU A 79 -8.38 8.95 25.99
CA LEU A 79 -7.90 9.04 27.38
C LEU A 79 -8.66 8.12 28.34
N SER A 80 -9.78 7.52 27.91
CA SER A 80 -10.62 6.66 28.77
C SER A 80 -10.12 5.23 28.96
N GLY A 81 -9.14 4.76 28.26
CA GLY A 81 -8.63 3.37 28.29
C GLY A 81 -7.38 3.18 29.17
N PRO A 82 -6.35 3.98 28.97
CA PRO A 82 -5.02 3.76 29.53
C PRO A 82 -4.87 4.16 31.01
N ASN A 83 -3.89 3.55 31.71
CA ASN A 83 -3.60 3.83 33.12
C ASN A 83 -2.50 4.88 33.29
N TRP A 84 -2.84 6.15 33.13
CA TRP A 84 -1.90 7.28 33.18
C TRP A 84 -1.22 7.50 34.53
N SER A 85 -1.81 6.98 35.61
CA SER A 85 -1.31 7.23 36.99
C SER A 85 -0.02 6.47 37.30
N GLU A 86 0.26 5.36 36.63
CA GLU A 86 1.47 4.56 36.84
C GLU A 86 2.74 5.21 36.26
N LYS A 87 2.59 6.16 35.34
CA LYS A 87 3.69 6.82 34.61
C LYS A 87 4.13 8.14 35.27
N LEU A 88 3.50 8.52 36.39
CA LEU A 88 3.80 9.79 37.08
C LEU A 88 5.09 9.71 37.91
N GLY A 89 6.11 10.42 37.49
CA GLY A 89 7.38 10.53 38.25
C GLY A 89 8.46 9.53 37.83
N ASP A 90 8.16 8.61 36.93
CA ASP A 90 9.12 7.60 36.46
C ASP A 90 10.21 8.17 35.53
N SER A 91 10.00 9.37 34.99
CA SER A 91 10.99 10.01 34.11
C SER A 91 11.69 11.16 34.76
N SER A 92 12.99 11.23 34.60
CA SER A 92 13.83 12.38 35.02
C SER A 92 13.74 13.55 34.04
N SER A 93 13.03 13.41 32.92
CA SER A 93 12.85 14.47 31.92
C SER A 93 11.74 15.42 32.36
N ALA A 94 12.08 16.72 32.50
CA ALA A 94 11.08 17.77 32.75
C ALA A 94 10.00 17.84 31.67
N PHE A 95 10.34 17.42 30.45
CA PHE A 95 9.44 17.36 29.30
C PHE A 95 8.40 16.25 29.45
N VAL A 96 8.82 15.01 29.77
CA VAL A 96 7.91 13.88 29.96
C VAL A 96 6.99 14.17 31.14
N ASN A 97 7.53 14.71 32.23
CA ASN A 97 6.74 15.09 33.40
C ASN A 97 5.73 16.20 33.08
N ALA A 98 6.09 17.20 32.27
CA ALA A 98 5.16 18.26 31.83
C ALA A 98 4.04 17.72 30.96
N ALA A 99 4.33 16.81 30.02
CA ALA A 99 3.34 16.13 29.19
C ALA A 99 2.44 15.25 30.05
N THR A 100 3.01 14.44 30.94
CA THR A 100 2.28 13.57 31.89
C THR A 100 1.46 14.40 32.89
N ILE A 101 1.98 15.53 33.38
CA ILE A 101 1.24 16.47 34.26
C ILE A 101 0.11 17.13 33.50
N SER A 102 0.27 17.49 32.22
CA SER A 102 -0.81 18.04 31.39
C SER A 102 -1.90 17.01 31.14
N LEU A 103 -1.54 15.77 30.88
CA LEU A 103 -2.47 14.63 30.77
C LEU A 103 -3.13 14.26 32.09
N LEU A 104 -2.42 14.41 33.23
CA LEU A 104 -2.90 14.14 34.58
C LEU A 104 -3.61 15.32 35.23
N LEU A 105 -3.27 16.55 34.91
CA LEU A 105 -4.11 17.70 35.28
C LEU A 105 -5.46 17.59 34.60
N THR A 106 -5.49 17.08 33.41
CA THR A 106 -6.72 16.63 32.75
C THR A 106 -7.39 15.48 33.56
N GLY A 107 -6.61 14.54 34.08
CA GLY A 107 -7.08 13.44 34.96
C GLY A 107 -7.28 13.79 36.45
N LYS A 108 -6.43 14.60 37.11
CA LYS A 108 -6.48 14.91 38.58
C LYS A 108 -7.42 16.01 39.02
N VAL A 109 -7.81 16.87 38.13
CA VAL A 109 -8.97 17.70 38.37
C VAL A 109 -10.22 16.83 38.58
N LEU A 110 -10.07 15.54 38.34
CA LEU A 110 -11.02 14.46 38.44
C LEU A 110 -11.04 13.74 39.80
N ASP A 111 -9.97 13.82 40.60
CA ASP A 111 -9.82 13.03 41.83
C ASP A 111 -10.24 13.78 43.15
N GLY A 112 -10.98 14.86 43.04
CA GLY A 112 -11.55 15.58 44.19
C GLY A 112 -12.71 14.88 44.91
N ALA A 113 -12.87 13.55 44.77
CA ALA A 113 -13.89 12.79 45.53
C ALA A 113 -13.35 11.41 45.94
N ASN A 114 -13.13 11.25 47.21
CA ASN A 114 -12.90 9.99 47.90
C ASN A 114 -14.07 9.01 47.68
N ASP A 115 -14.00 8.17 46.68
CA ASP A 115 -14.78 6.95 46.61
C ASP A 115 -14.06 5.88 45.77
N ARG A 116 -13.60 4.85 46.47
CA ARG A 116 -12.76 3.76 45.90
C ARG A 116 -13.52 2.74 45.06
N SER A 117 -14.75 2.99 44.66
CA SER A 117 -15.61 2.02 43.95
C SER A 117 -16.23 2.53 42.64
N ALA A 118 -16.04 3.78 42.26
CA ALA A 118 -16.58 4.30 41.00
C ALA A 118 -15.56 4.11 39.88
N SER A 119 -15.98 3.42 38.85
CA SER A 119 -15.25 3.31 37.56
C SER A 119 -14.76 4.71 37.18
N TRP A 120 -13.43 4.86 36.92
CA TRP A 120 -12.83 6.12 36.51
C TRP A 120 -13.46 6.71 35.24
N LYS A 121 -14.12 5.90 34.36
CA LYS A 121 -14.99 6.37 33.27
C LYS A 121 -16.11 7.30 33.77
N ALA A 122 -16.70 7.00 34.95
CA ALA A 122 -17.70 7.86 35.56
C ALA A 122 -17.07 9.10 36.24
N ALA A 123 -15.77 9.04 36.59
CA ALA A 123 -15.05 10.18 37.11
C ALA A 123 -14.69 11.17 35.99
N LEU A 124 -14.21 10.67 34.83
CA LEU A 124 -13.95 11.48 33.63
C LEU A 124 -15.23 12.19 33.13
N GLY A 125 -16.33 11.47 32.96
CA GLY A 125 -17.61 12.07 32.57
C GLY A 125 -18.12 13.14 33.54
N ARG A 126 -17.85 13.00 34.89
CA ARG A 126 -18.23 14.02 35.88
C ARG A 126 -17.29 15.25 35.87
N ALA A 127 -16.07 15.10 35.46
CA ALA A 127 -15.11 16.20 35.41
C ALA A 127 -15.20 17.01 34.12
N VAL A 128 -15.39 16.38 32.98
CA VAL A 128 -15.79 17.06 31.72
C VAL A 128 -17.04 17.93 32.03
N GLY A 129 -17.99 17.41 32.80
CA GLY A 129 -19.15 18.17 33.25
C GLY A 129 -18.91 19.29 34.27
N ARG A 130 -17.77 19.29 35.02
CA ARG A 130 -17.50 20.29 36.09
C ARG A 130 -16.52 21.39 35.71
N LEU A 131 -15.55 21.13 34.80
CA LEU A 131 -14.48 22.08 34.45
C LEU A 131 -14.65 22.73 33.09
N GLY A 132 -15.57 22.23 32.28
CA GLY A 132 -15.77 22.67 30.92
C GLY A 132 -14.70 22.08 29.98
N GLU A 133 -15.20 21.47 28.93
CA GLU A 133 -14.43 20.90 27.81
C GLU A 133 -13.29 21.77 27.26
N PRO A 134 -13.41 23.14 27.27
CA PRO A 134 -12.34 24.01 26.73
C PRO A 134 -11.00 23.93 27.49
N VAL A 135 -11.00 23.67 28.79
CA VAL A 135 -9.77 23.62 29.61
C VAL A 135 -8.99 22.35 29.30
N ILE A 136 -9.67 21.23 29.20
CA ILE A 136 -9.10 19.93 28.84
C ILE A 136 -8.50 19.98 27.44
N ARG A 137 -9.23 20.49 26.46
CA ARG A 137 -8.77 20.67 25.09
C ARG A 137 -7.53 21.54 25.00
N THR A 138 -7.51 22.64 25.75
CA THR A 138 -6.35 23.53 25.78
C THR A 138 -5.12 22.84 26.37
N ALA A 139 -5.27 22.06 27.44
CA ALA A 139 -4.16 21.34 28.07
C ALA A 139 -3.60 20.25 27.16
N VAL A 140 -4.47 19.43 26.55
CA VAL A 140 -4.08 18.40 25.58
C VAL A 140 -3.48 19.02 24.32
N GLY A 141 -4.08 20.09 23.79
CA GLY A 141 -3.54 20.83 22.66
C GLY A 141 -2.15 21.42 22.93
N GLN A 142 -1.85 21.87 24.14
CA GLN A 142 -0.50 22.31 24.50
C GLN A 142 0.47 21.13 24.60
N ALA A 143 0.06 20.00 25.18
CA ALA A 143 0.88 18.78 25.22
C ALA A 143 1.22 18.31 23.80
N MET A 144 0.24 18.33 22.86
CA MET A 144 0.46 17.96 21.46
C MET A 144 1.38 18.96 20.72
N LYS A 145 1.29 20.26 20.99
CA LYS A 145 2.24 21.26 20.46
C LYS A 145 3.66 21.03 20.94
N ILE A 146 3.82 20.66 22.20
CA ILE A 146 5.13 20.32 22.78
C ILE A 146 5.68 19.05 22.10
N LEU A 147 4.85 18.02 21.94
CA LEU A 147 5.22 16.78 21.23
C LEU A 147 5.58 17.06 19.78
N GLY A 148 4.73 17.78 19.05
CA GLY A 148 5.01 18.17 17.67
C GLY A 148 6.32 18.92 17.50
N GLY A 149 6.66 19.81 18.44
CA GLY A 149 7.91 20.57 18.47
C GLY A 149 9.18 19.73 18.68
N GLN A 150 9.06 18.47 19.13
CA GLN A 150 10.19 17.54 19.20
C GLN A 150 10.49 16.86 17.87
N PHE A 151 9.48 16.71 16.99
CA PHE A 151 9.63 16.06 15.69
C PHE A 151 9.90 17.07 14.55
N VAL A 152 9.51 18.34 14.71
CA VAL A 152 9.75 19.41 13.73
C VAL A 152 10.92 20.27 14.18
N PHE A 153 11.88 20.46 13.31
CA PHE A 153 13.05 21.27 13.61
C PHE A 153 12.76 22.79 13.55
N GLY A 154 11.81 23.19 12.74
CA GLY A 154 11.31 24.55 12.63
C GLY A 154 10.03 24.60 11.78
N ARG A 155 9.19 25.59 12.01
CA ARG A 155 7.96 25.79 11.20
C ARG A 155 8.25 26.43 9.85
N THR A 156 9.33 27.21 9.81
CA THR A 156 9.87 27.82 8.59
C THR A 156 11.35 27.56 8.49
N ILE A 157 11.93 27.75 7.31
CA ILE A 157 13.37 27.57 7.10
C ILE A 157 14.20 28.56 7.93
N GLU A 158 13.69 29.78 8.19
CA GLU A 158 14.35 30.79 9.04
C GLU A 158 14.41 30.32 10.48
N GLU A 159 13.28 29.82 11.04
CA GLU A 159 13.23 29.29 12.39
C GLU A 159 14.19 28.09 12.53
N ALA A 160 14.21 27.21 11.51
CA ALA A 160 15.11 26.07 11.48
C ALA A 160 16.59 26.48 11.44
N LEU A 161 16.95 27.47 10.65
CA LEU A 161 18.33 27.97 10.58
C LEU A 161 18.78 28.62 11.90
N GLU A 162 17.91 29.38 12.55
CA GLU A 162 18.21 29.93 13.89
C GLU A 162 18.44 28.81 14.92
N ARG A 163 17.59 27.79 14.91
CA ARG A 163 17.72 26.64 15.81
C ARG A 163 18.98 25.80 15.52
N ALA A 164 19.44 25.77 14.28
CA ALA A 164 20.64 25.04 13.86
C ALA A 164 21.96 25.69 14.34
N LYS A 165 21.97 26.99 14.70
CA LYS A 165 23.20 27.71 15.04
C LYS A 165 24.07 27.04 16.14
N PRO A 166 23.51 26.61 17.28
CA PRO A 166 24.29 25.96 18.33
C PRO A 166 24.90 24.62 17.87
N GLU A 167 24.18 23.84 17.04
CA GLU A 167 24.64 22.56 16.52
C GLU A 167 25.74 22.76 15.45
N ARG A 168 25.57 23.76 14.58
CA ARG A 168 26.61 24.17 13.59
C ARG A 168 27.90 24.62 14.28
N ALA A 169 27.79 25.37 15.40
CA ALA A 169 28.96 25.76 16.20
C ALA A 169 29.71 24.56 16.79
N GLN A 170 29.05 23.41 16.94
CA GLN A 170 29.65 22.14 17.33
C GLN A 170 30.17 21.33 16.15
N GLY A 171 30.10 21.85 14.90
CA GLY A 171 30.57 21.19 13.68
C GLY A 171 29.55 20.19 13.09
N LEU A 172 28.29 20.24 13.49
CA LEU A 172 27.22 19.46 12.89
C LEU A 172 26.64 20.21 11.69
N SER A 173 26.21 19.50 10.67
CA SER A 173 25.52 20.05 9.50
C SER A 173 24.07 19.56 9.43
N HIS A 174 23.27 20.13 8.53
CA HIS A 174 21.85 19.81 8.40
C HIS A 174 21.46 19.50 6.96
N SER A 175 20.51 18.58 6.80
CA SER A 175 19.74 18.38 5.58
C SER A 175 18.29 18.67 5.91
N PHE A 176 17.77 19.79 5.42
CA PHE A 176 16.39 20.19 5.69
C PHE A 176 15.43 19.43 4.79
N ASP A 177 14.37 18.92 5.38
CA ASP A 177 13.23 18.30 4.70
C ASP A 177 12.04 19.24 4.82
N MET A 178 11.70 19.90 3.72
CA MET A 178 10.47 20.69 3.69
C MET A 178 9.30 19.71 3.70
N LEU A 179 8.57 19.68 4.82
CA LEU A 179 7.44 18.77 4.95
C LEU A 179 6.43 19.01 3.85
N GLY A 180 5.90 17.94 3.31
CA GLY A 180 5.04 17.89 2.15
C GLY A 180 5.47 16.75 1.23
N GLU A 181 4.57 15.79 1.02
CA GLU A 181 4.79 14.62 0.18
C GLU A 181 3.46 14.16 -0.41
N ALA A 182 3.51 13.35 -1.44
CA ALA A 182 2.34 12.76 -2.07
C ALA A 182 1.26 13.82 -2.39
N ALA A 183 1.64 14.87 -3.13
CA ALA A 183 0.71 15.89 -3.61
C ALA A 183 -0.54 15.23 -4.22
N ARG A 184 -1.72 15.74 -3.90
CA ARG A 184 -3.01 15.20 -4.42
C ARG A 184 -3.55 16.02 -5.56
N THR A 185 -3.12 17.27 -5.64
CA THR A 185 -3.55 18.23 -6.66
C THR A 185 -2.34 18.91 -7.29
N HIS A 186 -2.52 19.52 -8.47
CA HIS A 186 -1.49 20.35 -9.07
C HIS A 186 -1.19 21.59 -8.22
N GLU A 187 -2.19 22.10 -7.46
CA GLU A 187 -2.01 23.22 -6.54
C GLU A 187 -1.09 22.81 -5.36
N ASP A 188 -1.28 21.62 -4.78
CA ASP A 188 -0.37 21.07 -3.77
C ASP A 188 1.05 20.99 -4.30
N ALA A 189 1.23 20.43 -5.50
CA ALA A 189 2.55 20.27 -6.11
C ALA A 189 3.22 21.63 -6.35
N ALA A 190 2.47 22.63 -6.81
CA ALA A 190 2.98 23.99 -7.00
C ALA A 190 3.40 24.64 -5.67
N ARG A 191 2.60 24.45 -4.62
CA ARG A 191 2.88 24.96 -3.26
C ARG A 191 4.16 24.33 -2.70
N TYR A 192 4.31 23.03 -2.79
CA TYR A 192 5.51 22.32 -2.33
C TYR A 192 6.75 22.70 -3.13
N ALA A 193 6.64 22.81 -4.47
CA ALA A 193 7.73 23.28 -5.30
C ALA A 193 8.18 24.70 -4.90
N GLN A 194 7.25 25.60 -4.58
CA GLN A 194 7.58 26.94 -4.09
C GLN A 194 8.29 26.89 -2.73
N SER A 195 7.82 26.05 -1.81
CA SER A 195 8.49 25.84 -0.51
C SER A 195 9.95 25.38 -0.67
N TYR A 196 10.23 24.48 -1.62
CA TYR A 196 11.61 24.08 -1.95
C TYR A 196 12.44 25.23 -2.54
N ARG A 197 11.87 26.05 -3.45
CA ARG A 197 12.56 27.24 -4.01
C ARG A 197 12.98 28.21 -2.92
N ASP A 198 12.05 28.55 -2.05
CA ASP A 198 12.28 29.52 -0.97
C ASP A 198 13.35 28.99 0.01
N ALA A 199 13.27 27.70 0.38
CA ALA A 199 14.24 27.05 1.24
C ALA A 199 15.65 27.03 0.61
N ILE A 200 15.79 26.62 -0.64
CA ILE A 200 17.08 26.56 -1.33
C ILE A 200 17.69 27.96 -1.49
N ALA A 201 16.88 28.96 -1.87
CA ALA A 201 17.34 30.35 -1.96
C ALA A 201 17.85 30.88 -0.62
N ARG A 202 17.17 30.55 0.47
CA ARG A 202 17.57 30.95 1.82
C ARG A 202 18.86 30.23 2.27
N LEU A 203 18.99 28.93 1.98
CA LEU A 203 20.19 28.14 2.25
C LEU A 203 21.40 28.65 1.44
N ALA A 204 21.19 29.02 0.19
CA ALA A 204 22.22 29.58 -0.67
C ALA A 204 22.84 30.88 -0.12
N HIS A 205 22.04 31.71 0.55
CA HIS A 205 22.52 32.92 1.19
C HIS A 205 23.46 32.64 2.38
N ASP A 206 23.23 31.54 3.12
CA ASP A 206 23.98 31.18 4.32
C ASP A 206 25.03 30.06 4.07
N ALA A 207 25.33 29.77 2.79
CA ALA A 207 26.29 28.72 2.43
C ALA A 207 27.71 29.08 2.88
N GLU A 208 28.37 28.18 3.63
CA GLU A 208 29.72 28.34 4.16
C GLU A 208 30.82 27.76 3.25
N GLY A 209 30.43 27.35 2.05
CA GLY A 209 31.32 26.70 1.07
C GLY A 209 31.52 25.20 1.28
N GLY A 210 31.20 24.44 0.26
CA GLY A 210 31.38 22.99 0.20
C GLY A 210 30.24 22.18 0.80
N MET A 211 29.83 21.15 0.08
CA MET A 211 28.66 20.31 0.38
C MET A 211 28.69 19.60 1.74
N VAL A 212 29.88 19.38 2.34
CA VAL A 212 30.01 18.67 3.62
C VAL A 212 29.67 19.58 4.81
N ARG A 213 30.06 20.86 4.74
CA ARG A 213 29.86 21.83 5.82
C ARG A 213 28.56 22.58 5.71
N SER A 214 28.16 22.93 4.49
CA SER A 214 26.94 23.68 4.24
C SER A 214 25.70 22.81 4.57
N ALA A 215 24.69 23.47 5.05
CA ALA A 215 23.37 22.87 5.12
C ALA A 215 22.86 22.62 3.68
N GLY A 216 21.99 21.65 3.52
CA GLY A 216 21.39 21.33 2.23
C GLY A 216 19.95 20.90 2.38
N ILE A 217 19.38 20.32 1.33
CA ILE A 217 17.98 20.01 1.25
C ILE A 217 17.74 18.58 0.77
N SER A 218 16.68 17.99 1.30
CA SER A 218 16.11 16.73 0.81
C SER A 218 14.81 17.00 0.09
N VAL A 219 14.65 16.42 -1.11
CA VAL A 219 13.50 16.63 -1.98
C VAL A 219 12.78 15.32 -2.22
N LYS A 220 11.47 15.29 -2.04
CA LYS A 220 10.59 14.18 -2.40
C LYS A 220 9.94 14.42 -3.75
N LEU A 221 10.07 13.47 -4.65
CA LEU A 221 9.53 13.62 -6.02
C LEU A 221 7.99 13.61 -6.01
N SER A 222 7.38 12.88 -5.08
CA SER A 222 5.93 12.86 -4.91
C SER A 222 5.32 14.20 -4.47
N ALA A 223 6.15 15.12 -3.94
CA ALA A 223 5.72 16.48 -3.65
C ALA A 223 5.61 17.36 -4.91
N LEU A 224 6.25 16.98 -6.01
CA LEU A 224 6.38 17.82 -7.21
C LEU A 224 5.34 17.51 -8.30
N HIS A 225 4.59 16.39 -8.18
CA HIS A 225 3.55 16.03 -9.13
C HIS A 225 2.48 15.14 -8.48
N PRO A 226 1.16 15.40 -8.66
CA PRO A 226 0.10 14.62 -8.03
C PRO A 226 -0.03 13.20 -8.56
N ARG A 227 0.49 12.94 -9.76
CA ARG A 227 0.48 11.63 -10.41
C ARG A 227 1.91 11.10 -10.61
N TYR A 228 2.71 11.19 -9.54
CA TYR A 228 4.05 10.57 -9.51
C TYR A 228 3.91 9.04 -9.33
N GLU A 229 3.57 8.39 -10.42
CA GLU A 229 3.24 6.96 -10.51
C GLU A 229 3.88 6.34 -11.76
N TYR A 230 4.28 5.07 -11.67
CA TYR A 230 4.92 4.36 -12.80
C TYR A 230 4.00 4.25 -14.03
N LEU A 231 2.67 4.17 -13.84
CA LEU A 231 1.69 4.14 -14.93
C LEU A 231 1.69 5.42 -15.77
N ARG A 232 2.13 6.52 -15.19
CA ARG A 232 2.24 7.84 -15.80
C ARG A 232 3.68 8.35 -15.84
N GLY A 233 4.63 7.43 -15.92
CA GLY A 233 6.05 7.73 -15.81
C GLY A 233 6.54 8.82 -16.76
N GLU A 234 6.09 8.84 -18.00
CA GLU A 234 6.48 9.85 -18.98
C GLU A 234 5.90 11.24 -18.67
N GLU A 235 4.63 11.30 -18.27
CA GLU A 235 3.98 12.56 -17.83
C GLU A 235 4.67 13.12 -16.60
N ALA A 236 4.84 12.29 -15.55
CA ALA A 236 5.49 12.68 -14.31
C ALA A 236 6.94 13.12 -14.56
N ARG A 237 7.71 12.39 -15.36
CA ARG A 237 9.09 12.74 -15.72
C ARG A 237 9.14 14.09 -16.43
N THR A 238 8.27 14.30 -17.41
CA THR A 238 8.22 15.54 -18.19
C THR A 238 7.87 16.76 -17.32
N ALA A 239 6.97 16.58 -16.34
CA ALA A 239 6.57 17.68 -15.44
C ALA A 239 7.61 17.94 -14.33
N ILE A 240 8.21 16.91 -13.75
CA ILE A 240 9.13 17.02 -12.61
C ILE A 240 10.52 17.51 -13.03
N LEU A 241 11.06 17.02 -14.15
CA LEU A 241 12.44 17.34 -14.57
C LEU A 241 12.74 18.84 -14.67
N PRO A 242 11.90 19.70 -15.26
CA PRO A 242 12.17 21.14 -15.31
C PRO A 242 12.25 21.78 -13.93
N VAL A 243 11.32 21.43 -13.03
CA VAL A 243 11.28 21.94 -11.65
C VAL A 243 12.53 21.49 -10.89
N LEU A 244 12.85 20.21 -10.95
CA LEU A 244 13.97 19.64 -10.22
C LEU A 244 15.33 20.17 -10.77
N ARG A 245 15.43 20.40 -12.10
CA ARG A 245 16.60 21.04 -12.72
C ARG A 245 16.78 22.47 -12.21
N GLU A 246 15.72 23.25 -12.09
CA GLU A 246 15.75 24.59 -11.51
C GLU A 246 16.27 24.59 -10.08
N LEU A 247 15.71 23.72 -9.21
CA LEU A 247 16.13 23.54 -7.82
C LEU A 247 17.60 23.12 -7.72
N ALA A 248 18.00 22.12 -8.52
CA ALA A 248 19.37 21.62 -8.57
C ALA A 248 20.37 22.68 -9.09
N THR A 249 19.98 23.50 -10.07
CA THR A 249 20.81 24.61 -10.57
C THR A 249 21.08 25.63 -9.47
N THR A 250 20.09 25.98 -8.68
CA THR A 250 20.26 26.92 -7.57
C THR A 250 21.15 26.33 -6.48
N ALA A 251 20.97 25.06 -6.14
CA ALA A 251 21.81 24.34 -5.17
C ALA A 251 23.25 24.22 -5.66
N SER A 252 23.47 23.91 -6.95
CA SER A 252 24.79 23.81 -7.58
C SER A 252 25.57 25.14 -7.55
N ARG A 253 24.91 26.25 -7.86
CA ARG A 253 25.53 27.59 -7.82
C ARG A 253 25.97 28.00 -6.42
N ALA A 254 25.25 27.55 -5.41
CA ALA A 254 25.54 27.82 -4.01
C ALA A 254 26.47 26.79 -3.36
N ASP A 255 26.88 25.75 -4.09
CA ASP A 255 27.67 24.62 -3.60
C ASP A 255 27.10 23.99 -2.31
N ILE A 256 25.78 23.83 -2.25
CA ILE A 256 25.06 23.09 -1.20
C ILE A 256 24.58 21.74 -1.73
N HIS A 257 24.33 20.78 -0.83
CA HIS A 257 23.82 19.49 -1.30
C HIS A 257 22.29 19.54 -1.54
N LEU A 258 21.84 18.76 -2.54
CA LEU A 258 20.45 18.43 -2.81
C LEU A 258 20.34 16.92 -2.96
N THR A 259 19.60 16.29 -2.07
CA THR A 259 19.40 14.83 -2.06
C THR A 259 17.98 14.50 -2.42
N ILE A 260 17.79 13.61 -3.40
CA ILE A 260 16.48 13.03 -3.71
C ILE A 260 16.18 11.93 -2.69
N ASP A 261 15.12 12.08 -1.93
CA ASP A 261 14.67 11.06 -0.97
C ASP A 261 14.09 9.85 -1.70
N ALA A 262 14.30 8.65 -1.13
CA ALA A 262 13.68 7.43 -1.60
C ALA A 262 12.29 7.27 -0.98
N GLU A 263 11.34 6.85 -1.79
CA GLU A 263 9.95 6.64 -1.41
C GLU A 263 9.58 5.15 -1.56
N GLU A 264 8.32 4.82 -1.88
CA GLU A 264 7.86 3.43 -2.00
C GLU A 264 8.58 2.66 -3.14
N ALA A 265 8.62 1.35 -3.01
CA ALA A 265 9.39 0.49 -3.92
C ALA A 265 8.89 0.52 -5.38
N ASP A 266 7.61 0.74 -5.59
CA ASP A 266 6.98 0.85 -6.92
C ASP A 266 7.35 2.16 -7.67
N ARG A 267 7.86 3.16 -6.95
CA ARG A 267 8.33 4.45 -7.50
C ARG A 267 9.81 4.45 -7.85
N LEU A 268 10.55 3.39 -7.48
CA LEU A 268 12.02 3.38 -7.61
C LEU A 268 12.47 3.55 -9.07
N GLU A 269 11.92 2.77 -10.01
CA GLU A 269 12.34 2.86 -11.42
C GLU A 269 12.13 4.28 -11.98
N LEU A 270 10.96 4.86 -11.76
CA LEU A 270 10.66 6.22 -12.19
C LEU A 270 11.61 7.27 -11.55
N SER A 271 11.95 7.10 -10.26
CA SER A 271 12.90 7.99 -9.61
C SER A 271 14.31 7.87 -10.21
N LEU A 272 14.73 6.65 -10.57
CA LEU A 272 16.03 6.42 -11.21
C LEU A 272 16.11 7.03 -12.62
N ASP A 273 15.04 6.96 -13.41
CA ASP A 273 14.95 7.61 -14.73
C ASP A 273 15.11 9.13 -14.62
N ILE A 274 14.47 9.74 -13.62
CA ILE A 274 14.59 11.19 -13.34
C ILE A 274 16.01 11.54 -12.89
N ILE A 275 16.59 10.75 -11.99
CA ILE A 275 17.95 10.95 -11.48
C ILE A 275 18.98 10.80 -12.59
N GLU A 276 18.87 9.76 -13.44
CA GLU A 276 19.78 9.57 -14.58
C GLU A 276 19.74 10.78 -15.52
N ALA A 277 18.55 11.31 -15.83
CA ALA A 277 18.39 12.48 -16.67
C ALA A 277 19.08 13.74 -16.10
N LEU A 278 19.09 13.91 -14.78
CA LEU A 278 19.78 15.02 -14.12
C LEU A 278 21.30 14.79 -14.05
N VAL A 279 21.74 13.58 -13.74
CA VAL A 279 23.18 13.23 -13.69
C VAL A 279 23.82 13.38 -15.06
N ALA A 280 23.08 13.14 -16.14
CA ALA A 280 23.53 13.33 -17.51
C ALA A 280 23.59 14.81 -17.95
N ASP A 281 23.06 15.75 -17.18
CA ASP A 281 23.04 17.16 -17.52
C ASP A 281 24.36 17.85 -17.17
N ASP A 282 25.23 18.04 -18.18
CA ASP A 282 26.55 18.66 -18.00
C ASP A 282 26.48 20.09 -17.42
N ALA A 283 25.41 20.82 -17.69
CA ALA A 283 25.28 22.21 -17.21
C ALA A 283 25.15 22.29 -15.69
N LEU A 284 24.53 21.29 -15.05
CA LEU A 284 24.39 21.23 -13.60
C LEU A 284 25.74 21.01 -12.88
N PHE A 285 26.70 20.38 -13.55
CA PHE A 285 27.98 19.97 -12.96
C PHE A 285 29.17 20.75 -13.53
N ALA A 286 28.93 21.78 -14.32
CA ALA A 286 29.98 22.55 -14.99
C ALA A 286 31.00 23.21 -14.02
N ASN A 287 30.58 23.48 -12.78
CA ASN A 287 31.42 24.04 -11.71
C ASN A 287 32.09 22.96 -10.82
N GLY A 288 31.97 21.67 -11.17
CA GLY A 288 32.49 20.56 -10.38
C GLY A 288 31.61 20.20 -9.14
N TRP A 289 30.37 20.59 -9.16
CA TRP A 289 29.42 20.34 -8.05
C TRP A 289 29.31 18.85 -7.71
N GLY A 290 29.60 18.50 -6.45
CA GLY A 290 29.49 17.15 -5.90
C GLY A 290 28.32 16.97 -4.93
N GLY A 291 27.45 17.99 -4.82
CA GLY A 291 26.37 18.01 -3.84
C GLY A 291 25.06 17.37 -4.30
N PHE A 292 24.97 16.89 -5.55
CA PHE A 292 23.80 16.13 -6.00
C PHE A 292 23.85 14.70 -5.47
N GLY A 293 22.70 14.21 -5.00
CA GLY A 293 22.64 12.86 -4.44
C GLY A 293 21.26 12.26 -4.37
N LEU A 294 21.20 11.03 -3.86
CA LEU A 294 19.99 10.26 -3.67
C LEU A 294 20.08 9.40 -2.41
N ALA A 295 18.92 9.00 -1.90
CA ALA A 295 18.80 8.03 -0.82
C ALA A 295 18.59 6.62 -1.38
N LEU A 296 19.25 5.61 -0.76
CA LEU A 296 19.08 4.18 -1.06
C LEU A 296 18.56 3.46 0.18
N GLN A 297 17.62 2.55 0.00
CA GLN A 297 16.94 1.85 1.08
C GLN A 297 17.39 0.39 1.16
N ALA A 298 18.20 0.05 2.17
CA ALA A 298 18.79 -1.28 2.34
C ALA A 298 17.74 -2.39 2.61
N TYR A 299 16.53 -2.04 3.04
CA TYR A 299 15.47 -3.03 3.24
C TYR A 299 14.93 -3.61 1.93
N GLN A 300 15.17 -2.95 0.79
CA GLN A 300 14.81 -3.47 -0.53
C GLN A 300 15.76 -4.59 -0.95
N LYS A 301 15.22 -5.65 -1.50
CA LYS A 301 16.01 -6.79 -1.98
C LYS A 301 16.98 -6.43 -3.10
N ARG A 302 16.66 -5.38 -3.87
CA ARG A 302 17.49 -4.85 -4.98
C ARG A 302 18.47 -3.75 -4.57
N ALA A 303 18.60 -3.44 -3.26
CA ALA A 303 19.46 -2.35 -2.79
C ALA A 303 20.95 -2.51 -3.18
N LEU A 304 21.53 -3.71 -3.11
CA LEU A 304 22.92 -3.91 -3.43
C LEU A 304 23.25 -3.67 -4.93
N PRO A 305 22.55 -4.31 -5.89
CA PRO A 305 22.77 -3.97 -7.31
C PRO A 305 22.48 -2.51 -7.63
N LEU A 306 21.61 -1.84 -6.85
CA LEU A 306 21.38 -0.42 -7.00
C LEU A 306 22.60 0.43 -6.58
N CYS A 307 23.35 0.03 -5.55
CA CYS A 307 24.62 0.68 -5.20
C CYS A 307 25.61 0.63 -6.38
N ASP A 308 25.71 -0.53 -7.04
CA ASP A 308 26.60 -0.70 -8.20
C ASP A 308 26.13 0.12 -9.41
N TRP A 309 24.81 0.17 -9.64
CA TRP A 309 24.23 0.98 -10.71
C TRP A 309 24.51 2.48 -10.51
N VAL A 310 24.33 3.01 -9.30
CA VAL A 310 24.61 4.42 -9.00
C VAL A 310 26.09 4.74 -9.20
N ALA A 311 26.98 3.87 -8.76
CA ALA A 311 28.43 4.05 -8.98
C ALA A 311 28.79 4.01 -10.48
N ALA A 312 28.18 3.10 -11.25
CA ALA A 312 28.36 3.02 -12.70
C ALA A 312 27.84 4.28 -13.40
N LEU A 313 26.66 4.79 -13.00
CA LEU A 313 26.09 6.03 -13.52
C LEU A 313 27.00 7.24 -13.24
N ALA A 314 27.50 7.36 -12.01
CA ALA A 314 28.40 8.42 -11.62
C ALA A 314 29.71 8.40 -12.45
N ARG A 315 30.32 7.23 -12.64
CA ARG A 315 31.52 7.06 -13.47
C ARG A 315 31.27 7.34 -14.95
N LYS A 316 30.11 6.88 -15.50
CA LYS A 316 29.73 7.12 -16.90
C LYS A 316 29.71 8.61 -17.24
N HIS A 317 29.24 9.42 -16.31
CA HIS A 317 29.08 10.88 -16.50
C HIS A 317 30.18 11.70 -15.81
N HIS A 318 31.24 11.05 -15.25
CA HIS A 318 32.32 11.73 -14.52
C HIS A 318 31.81 12.64 -13.38
N ARG A 319 30.85 12.13 -12.57
CA ARG A 319 30.30 12.87 -11.44
C ARG A 319 30.77 12.29 -10.12
N LYS A 320 30.72 13.10 -9.08
CA LYS A 320 30.77 12.65 -7.70
C LYS A 320 29.37 12.86 -7.08
N LEU A 321 28.73 11.77 -6.63
CA LEU A 321 27.38 11.81 -6.10
C LEU A 321 27.39 11.57 -4.58
N MET A 322 26.51 12.27 -3.86
CA MET A 322 26.31 12.06 -2.44
C MET A 322 25.22 11.01 -2.23
N VAL A 323 25.57 9.82 -1.73
CA VAL A 323 24.61 8.72 -1.58
C VAL A 323 24.29 8.47 -0.12
N ARG A 324 23.04 8.71 0.26
CA ARG A 324 22.51 8.44 1.58
C ARG A 324 21.99 7.02 1.67
N LEU A 325 22.65 6.17 2.46
CA LEU A 325 22.16 4.83 2.77
C LEU A 325 21.27 4.87 4.00
N VAL A 326 20.03 4.45 3.86
CA VAL A 326 19.05 4.30 4.95
C VAL A 326 18.59 2.84 5.05
N LYS A 327 17.96 2.44 6.16
CA LYS A 327 17.33 1.10 6.27
C LYS A 327 16.05 1.02 5.45
N GLY A 328 15.16 1.98 5.56
CA GLY A 328 13.90 2.10 4.85
C GLY A 328 12.76 2.45 5.81
N ALA A 329 11.78 3.23 5.33
CA ALA A 329 10.75 3.84 6.17
C ALA A 329 9.31 3.39 5.86
N TYR A 330 9.11 2.50 4.87
CA TYR A 330 7.78 2.12 4.37
C TYR A 330 7.49 0.62 4.52
N TRP A 331 8.18 -0.07 5.44
CA TRP A 331 8.17 -1.53 5.52
C TRP A 331 6.76 -2.12 5.62
N ASP A 332 5.91 -1.56 6.49
CA ASP A 332 4.56 -2.07 6.74
C ASP A 332 3.67 -1.91 5.49
N SER A 333 3.73 -0.75 4.84
CA SER A 333 2.98 -0.48 3.59
C SER A 333 3.48 -1.34 2.44
N GLU A 334 4.78 -1.59 2.31
CA GLU A 334 5.36 -2.48 1.29
C GLU A 334 4.88 -3.93 1.45
N ILE A 335 4.87 -4.44 2.68
CA ILE A 335 4.35 -5.79 2.97
C ILE A 335 2.87 -5.86 2.60
N LYS A 336 2.07 -4.88 3.05
CA LYS A 336 0.63 -4.85 2.79
C LYS A 336 0.32 -4.70 1.31
N ALA A 337 1.00 -3.79 0.61
CA ALA A 337 0.81 -3.56 -0.82
C ALA A 337 1.10 -4.83 -1.64
N ALA A 338 2.21 -5.53 -1.35
CA ALA A 338 2.54 -6.78 -2.03
C ALA A 338 1.50 -7.88 -1.78
N GLN A 339 0.93 -7.98 -0.56
CA GLN A 339 -0.17 -8.91 -0.25
C GLN A 339 -1.44 -8.58 -1.02
N VAL A 340 -1.85 -7.31 -1.03
CA VAL A 340 -3.04 -6.83 -1.78
C VAL A 340 -2.86 -7.04 -3.28
N ALA A 341 -1.69 -6.71 -3.81
CA ALA A 341 -1.38 -6.90 -5.23
C ALA A 341 -1.17 -8.37 -5.63
N GLY A 342 -1.08 -9.30 -4.67
CA GLY A 342 -0.86 -10.73 -4.94
C GLY A 342 0.48 -11.02 -5.61
N LEU A 343 1.52 -10.27 -5.28
CA LEU A 343 2.84 -10.42 -5.89
C LEU A 343 3.47 -11.80 -5.54
N GLU A 344 4.44 -12.22 -6.30
CA GLU A 344 5.14 -13.49 -6.07
C GLU A 344 5.90 -13.49 -4.73
N ASP A 345 6.54 -12.36 -4.41
CA ASP A 345 7.30 -12.16 -3.17
C ASP A 345 7.26 -10.66 -2.79
N TYR A 346 7.79 -10.33 -1.63
CA TYR A 346 7.90 -8.95 -1.15
C TYR A 346 9.08 -8.23 -1.78
N PRO A 347 8.99 -6.94 -2.10
CA PRO A 347 10.12 -6.13 -2.58
C PRO A 347 11.15 -5.89 -1.47
N VAL A 348 10.76 -6.07 -0.21
CA VAL A 348 11.57 -5.82 0.99
C VAL A 348 11.86 -7.10 1.77
N TRP A 349 12.89 -7.05 2.62
CA TRP A 349 13.21 -8.15 3.54
C TRP A 349 12.12 -8.29 4.60
N THR A 350 11.70 -9.51 4.89
CA THR A 350 10.67 -9.81 5.90
C THR A 350 11.20 -9.88 7.34
N ARG A 351 12.52 -9.75 7.53
CA ARG A 351 13.18 -9.65 8.86
C ARG A 351 14.06 -8.42 8.90
N LYS A 352 13.98 -7.68 9.99
CA LYS A 352 14.84 -6.52 10.25
C LYS A 352 16.32 -6.89 10.21
N LEU A 353 16.67 -8.05 10.75
CA LEU A 353 18.05 -8.55 10.75
C LEU A 353 18.60 -8.71 9.32
N ALA A 354 17.77 -9.13 8.36
CA ALA A 354 18.18 -9.20 6.95
C ALA A 354 18.41 -7.80 6.35
N THR A 355 17.65 -6.79 6.81
CA THR A 355 17.91 -5.38 6.46
C THR A 355 19.23 -4.89 7.03
N ASP A 356 19.55 -5.23 8.29
CA ASP A 356 20.82 -4.86 8.91
C ASP A 356 22.01 -5.46 8.15
N VAL A 357 21.94 -6.74 7.75
CA VAL A 357 22.96 -7.39 6.91
C VAL A 357 23.05 -6.74 5.53
N SER A 358 21.91 -6.48 4.88
CA SER A 358 21.87 -5.80 3.59
C SER A 358 22.49 -4.39 3.66
N TYR A 359 22.25 -3.67 4.75
CA TYR A 359 22.85 -2.35 4.98
C TYR A 359 24.39 -2.41 5.00
N LEU A 360 24.97 -3.38 5.71
CA LEU A 360 26.43 -3.54 5.77
C LEU A 360 27.03 -3.93 4.41
N ALA A 361 26.35 -4.79 3.66
CA ALA A 361 26.74 -5.12 2.29
C ALA A 361 26.73 -3.89 1.38
N CYS A 362 25.66 -3.10 1.39
CA CYS A 362 25.57 -1.85 0.65
C CYS A 362 26.62 -0.82 1.09
N ALA A 363 26.86 -0.70 2.40
CA ALA A 363 27.88 0.21 2.92
C ALA A 363 29.27 -0.11 2.39
N ARG A 364 29.65 -1.39 2.31
CA ARG A 364 30.91 -1.84 1.72
C ARG A 364 31.03 -1.41 0.25
N HIS A 365 29.98 -1.63 -0.56
CA HIS A 365 29.99 -1.27 -1.98
C HIS A 365 30.09 0.24 -2.19
N LEU A 366 29.36 1.03 -1.39
CA LEU A 366 29.43 2.50 -1.47
C LEU A 366 30.81 3.04 -1.06
N LEU A 367 31.44 2.47 -0.01
CA LEU A 367 32.78 2.84 0.42
C LEU A 367 33.83 2.46 -0.65
N ALA A 368 33.69 1.28 -1.28
CA ALA A 368 34.57 0.85 -2.37
C ALA A 368 34.47 1.73 -3.62
N ALA A 369 33.34 2.46 -3.81
CA ALA A 369 33.11 3.38 -4.90
C ALA A 369 33.49 4.85 -4.56
N SER A 370 34.32 5.10 -3.57
CA SER A 370 34.68 6.43 -3.07
C SER A 370 35.35 7.35 -4.11
N ASP A 371 35.80 6.80 -5.22
CA ASP A 371 36.25 7.56 -6.39
C ASP A 371 35.14 8.45 -6.98
N CYS A 372 33.92 7.97 -6.99
CA CYS A 372 32.77 8.65 -7.60
C CYS A 372 31.56 8.85 -6.62
N ILE A 373 31.60 8.25 -5.45
CA ILE A 373 30.55 8.36 -4.43
C ILE A 373 31.10 9.03 -3.16
N TYR A 374 30.35 9.94 -2.57
CA TYR A 374 30.51 10.37 -1.18
C TYR A 374 29.42 9.68 -0.32
N PRO A 375 29.78 8.66 0.46
CA PRO A 375 28.79 7.90 1.23
C PRO A 375 28.30 8.69 2.44
N ALA A 376 26.97 8.63 2.69
CA ALA A 376 26.34 9.18 3.88
C ALA A 376 25.51 8.06 4.55
N PHE A 377 25.87 7.70 5.77
CA PHE A 377 25.27 6.55 6.46
C PHE A 377 24.26 6.99 7.54
N ALA A 378 22.97 6.83 7.23
CA ALA A 378 21.91 7.19 8.17
C ALA A 378 21.60 6.01 9.09
N THR A 379 21.87 6.18 10.39
CA THR A 379 21.64 5.12 11.38
C THR A 379 21.57 5.66 12.81
N HIS A 380 20.78 4.96 13.67
CA HIS A 380 20.74 5.18 15.13
C HIS A 380 21.15 3.90 15.89
N ASN A 381 21.82 2.96 15.22
CA ASN A 381 22.21 1.66 15.76
C ASN A 381 23.72 1.65 16.00
N ALA A 382 24.14 1.49 17.26
CA ALA A 382 25.55 1.49 17.65
C ALA A 382 26.38 0.43 16.91
N ASN A 383 25.83 -0.75 16.68
CA ASN A 383 26.49 -1.82 15.91
C ASN A 383 26.76 -1.39 14.46
N THR A 384 25.76 -0.76 13.83
CA THR A 384 25.91 -0.25 12.48
C THR A 384 26.96 0.87 12.41
N ILE A 385 26.98 1.78 13.41
CA ILE A 385 28.01 2.84 13.52
C ILE A 385 29.40 2.23 13.61
N GLY A 386 29.62 1.28 14.53
CA GLY A 386 30.89 0.60 14.70
C GLY A 386 31.33 -0.15 13.45
N ALA A 387 30.42 -0.89 12.81
CA ALA A 387 30.72 -1.64 11.59
C ALA A 387 31.08 -0.72 10.41
N VAL A 388 30.38 0.40 10.23
CA VAL A 388 30.68 1.37 9.17
C VAL A 388 32.04 2.01 9.41
N LYS A 389 32.37 2.42 10.65
CA LYS A 389 33.69 2.96 11.01
C LYS A 389 34.82 1.97 10.66
N ALA A 390 34.67 0.71 11.08
CA ALA A 390 35.66 -0.33 10.82
C ALA A 390 35.78 -0.69 9.32
N LEU A 391 34.72 -0.55 8.54
CA LEU A 391 34.75 -0.74 7.08
C LEU A 391 35.38 0.43 6.33
N ALA A 392 35.15 1.65 6.80
CA ALA A 392 35.56 2.86 6.09
C ALA A 392 37.09 3.09 6.13
N GLY A 393 37.77 2.73 7.22
CA GLY A 393 39.17 3.04 7.40
C GLY A 393 39.41 4.56 7.20
N GLU A 394 40.24 4.91 6.22
CA GLU A 394 40.54 6.31 5.85
C GLU A 394 39.61 6.90 4.79
N THR A 395 38.65 6.11 4.28
CA THR A 395 37.71 6.58 3.24
C THR A 395 36.82 7.69 3.79
N PRO A 396 36.71 8.86 3.14
CA PRO A 396 35.85 9.94 3.59
C PRO A 396 34.35 9.58 3.45
N PHE A 397 33.59 9.80 4.52
CA PHE A 397 32.14 9.63 4.58
C PHE A 397 31.52 10.50 5.67
N GLU A 398 30.22 10.57 5.75
CA GLU A 398 29.52 11.17 6.87
C GLU A 398 28.50 10.22 7.47
N PHE A 399 28.18 10.40 8.75
CA PHE A 399 26.98 9.85 9.35
C PHE A 399 25.81 10.81 9.24
N GLN A 400 24.59 10.25 9.22
CA GLN A 400 23.37 11.02 9.30
C GLN A 400 22.47 10.50 10.45
N ARG A 401 21.81 11.42 11.15
CA ARG A 401 20.82 11.11 12.16
C ARG A 401 19.55 11.94 11.97
N LEU A 402 18.44 11.44 12.46
CA LEU A 402 17.21 12.22 12.50
C LEU A 402 17.27 13.22 13.65
N HIS A 403 16.60 14.36 13.47
CA HIS A 403 16.39 15.32 14.55
C HIS A 403 15.72 14.65 15.75
N GLY A 404 16.21 14.94 16.96
CA GLY A 404 15.70 14.39 18.22
C GLY A 404 16.10 12.94 18.53
N MET A 405 16.87 12.26 17.64
CA MET A 405 17.24 10.85 17.81
C MET A 405 18.76 10.64 17.80
N GLY A 406 19.22 9.71 18.64
CA GLY A 406 20.61 9.22 18.62
C GLY A 406 21.67 10.23 19.04
N GLU A 407 21.32 11.34 19.67
CA GLU A 407 22.25 12.38 20.11
C GLU A 407 23.39 11.84 20.95
N GLY A 408 23.07 11.05 21.98
CA GLY A 408 24.07 10.48 22.88
C GLY A 408 25.07 9.57 22.19
N LEU A 409 24.63 8.81 21.17
CA LEU A 409 25.51 7.94 20.39
C LEU A 409 26.58 8.75 19.63
N TYR A 410 26.20 9.84 18.98
CA TYR A 410 27.12 10.65 18.18
C TYR A 410 27.98 11.59 19.03
N GLN A 411 27.49 12.03 20.20
CA GLN A 411 28.31 12.75 21.16
C GLN A 411 29.43 11.86 21.71
N GLU A 412 29.12 10.61 22.00
CA GLU A 412 30.12 9.66 22.49
C GLU A 412 31.10 9.25 21.39
N LEU A 413 30.62 9.03 20.15
CA LEU A 413 31.50 8.78 19.01
C LEU A 413 32.55 9.89 18.85
N ALA A 414 32.14 11.17 18.93
CA ALA A 414 33.04 12.31 18.84
C ALA A 414 34.08 12.34 19.95
N LYS A 415 33.72 11.91 21.20
CA LYS A 415 34.65 11.78 22.30
C LYS A 415 35.66 10.65 22.09
N LEU A 416 35.21 9.50 21.60
CA LEU A 416 36.07 8.37 21.29
C LEU A 416 37.13 8.75 20.24
N GLU A 417 36.70 9.38 19.14
CA GLU A 417 37.57 9.87 18.07
C GLU A 417 38.60 10.87 18.58
N ALA A 418 38.18 11.84 19.39
CA ALA A 418 39.08 12.81 20.01
C ALA A 418 40.07 12.15 20.97
N GLY A 419 39.65 11.12 21.74
CA GLY A 419 40.47 10.39 22.70
C GLY A 419 41.60 9.60 22.06
N ILE A 420 41.44 9.17 20.81
CA ILE A 420 42.45 8.45 20.04
C ILE A 420 43.19 9.33 18.99
N GLY A 421 42.91 10.63 18.98
CA GLY A 421 43.49 11.59 18.05
C GLY A 421 42.99 11.50 16.61
N GLU A 422 41.87 10.85 16.35
CA GLU A 422 41.23 10.82 15.05
C GLU A 422 40.48 12.12 14.73
N THR A 423 40.41 12.43 13.45
CA THR A 423 39.56 13.52 12.97
C THR A 423 38.10 13.14 13.14
N ARG A 424 37.32 14.06 13.71
CA ARG A 424 35.89 13.87 13.92
C ARG A 424 35.18 13.53 12.63
N THR A 425 34.45 12.41 12.60
CA THR A 425 33.58 12.04 11.48
C THR A 425 32.46 13.07 11.33
N PRO A 426 32.23 13.64 10.15
CA PRO A 426 31.11 14.55 9.92
C PRO A 426 29.75 13.89 10.26
N VAL A 427 28.87 14.65 10.90
CA VAL A 427 27.50 14.21 11.22
C VAL A 427 26.51 15.24 10.72
N ARG A 428 25.54 14.78 9.95
CA ARG A 428 24.47 15.60 9.40
C ARG A 428 23.12 15.24 10.05
N ILE A 429 22.36 16.26 10.42
CA ILE A 429 21.03 16.10 11.01
C ILE A 429 19.98 16.24 9.92
N TYR A 430 19.15 15.21 9.75
CA TYR A 430 17.95 15.30 8.92
C TYR A 430 16.88 16.04 9.71
N ALA A 431 16.53 17.24 9.23
CA ALA A 431 15.78 18.23 10.01
C ALA A 431 14.46 18.60 9.28
N PRO A 432 13.31 18.07 9.75
CA PRO A 432 12.00 18.39 9.16
C PRO A 432 11.61 19.83 9.43
N VAL A 433 11.13 20.52 8.38
CA VAL A 433 10.69 21.94 8.44
C VAL A 433 9.29 22.05 7.84
N GLY A 434 8.35 22.58 8.60
CA GLY A 434 6.99 22.77 8.15
C GLY A 434 5.99 22.89 9.28
N THR A 435 4.73 23.04 8.92
CA THR A 435 3.65 23.15 9.90
C THR A 435 3.25 21.76 10.42
N HIS A 436 2.58 21.75 11.57
CA HIS A 436 2.07 20.48 12.13
C HIS A 436 1.03 19.78 11.26
N LYS A 437 0.37 20.48 10.34
CA LYS A 437 -0.58 19.87 9.38
C LYS A 437 0.11 18.92 8.39
N GLU A 438 1.35 19.21 8.02
CA GLU A 438 2.17 18.46 7.07
C GLU A 438 3.04 17.40 7.76
N LEU A 439 3.08 17.43 9.10
CA LEU A 439 3.94 16.57 9.91
C LEU A 439 3.48 15.11 9.95
N LEU A 440 2.20 14.84 9.74
CA LEU A 440 1.56 13.56 10.06
C LEU A 440 2.24 12.35 9.42
N ALA A 441 2.43 12.37 8.10
CA ALA A 441 3.05 11.24 7.40
C ALA A 441 4.48 10.96 7.90
N TYR A 442 5.25 12.01 8.18
CA TYR A 442 6.57 11.91 8.79
C TYR A 442 6.50 11.34 10.21
N LEU A 443 5.58 11.86 11.05
CA LEU A 443 5.42 11.45 12.45
C LEU A 443 5.05 9.97 12.56
N VAL A 444 4.05 9.51 11.80
CA VAL A 444 3.59 8.11 11.83
C VAL A 444 4.73 7.16 11.48
N ARG A 445 5.52 7.46 10.43
CA ARG A 445 6.67 6.62 10.07
C ARG A 445 7.72 6.57 11.17
N ARG A 446 8.00 7.69 11.85
CA ARG A 446 8.95 7.73 12.97
C ARG A 446 8.44 6.94 14.16
N LEU A 447 7.16 7.05 14.47
CA LEU A 447 6.53 6.32 15.56
C LEU A 447 6.53 4.81 15.29
N LEU A 448 6.19 4.36 14.09
CA LEU A 448 6.25 2.95 13.70
C LEU A 448 7.68 2.40 13.71
N GLU A 449 8.66 3.17 13.23
CA GLU A 449 10.07 2.78 13.26
C GLU A 449 10.59 2.58 14.68
N ASN A 450 10.22 3.46 15.59
CA ASN A 450 10.69 3.46 16.98
C ASN A 450 9.85 2.57 17.88
N GLY A 451 8.54 2.42 17.61
CA GLY A 451 7.61 1.62 18.40
C GLY A 451 7.77 0.10 18.24
N ALA A 452 8.53 -0.35 17.25
CA ALA A 452 8.78 -1.78 17.11
C ALA A 452 9.67 -2.27 18.25
N ASN A 453 9.23 -3.29 19.00
CA ASN A 453 10.02 -3.95 20.08
C ASN A 453 11.40 -4.44 19.61
N SER A 454 11.61 -4.59 18.31
CA SER A 454 12.89 -4.92 17.68
C SER A 454 13.76 -3.69 17.37
N SER A 455 13.27 -2.46 17.62
CA SER A 455 14.02 -1.23 17.41
C SER A 455 15.24 -1.16 18.34
N PHE A 456 16.40 -0.73 17.81
CA PHE A 456 17.58 -0.57 18.61
C PHE A 456 17.39 0.49 19.72
N VAL A 457 16.63 1.54 19.43
CA VAL A 457 16.33 2.64 20.36
C VAL A 457 15.54 2.11 21.56
N ASN A 458 14.53 1.27 21.35
CA ASN A 458 13.78 0.65 22.46
C ASN A 458 14.64 -0.34 23.25
N ARG A 459 15.41 -1.19 22.55
CA ARG A 459 16.26 -2.21 23.19
C ARG A 459 17.41 -1.61 23.98
N ILE A 460 17.98 -0.47 23.59
CA ILE A 460 19.04 0.21 24.35
C ILE A 460 18.49 0.80 25.65
N ALA A 461 17.24 1.23 25.64
CA ALA A 461 16.55 1.79 26.79
C ALA A 461 16.08 0.72 27.80
N ASP A 462 15.87 -0.50 27.36
CA ASP A 462 15.47 -1.63 28.19
C ASP A 462 16.66 -2.18 29.00
N GLU A 463 16.70 -1.91 30.31
CA GLU A 463 17.75 -2.35 31.23
C GLU A 463 17.82 -3.87 31.36
N SER A 464 16.74 -4.60 31.07
CA SER A 464 16.70 -6.06 31.10
C SER A 464 17.52 -6.73 29.98
N VAL A 465 17.70 -6.03 28.85
CA VAL A 465 18.49 -6.50 27.72
C VAL A 465 19.98 -6.39 28.03
N GLN A 466 20.72 -7.48 28.00
CA GLN A 466 22.15 -7.48 28.26
C GLN A 466 22.90 -6.69 27.17
N LEU A 467 24.00 -6.00 27.57
CA LEU A 467 24.81 -5.20 26.65
C LEU A 467 25.31 -6.04 25.47
N ASP A 468 25.70 -7.29 25.71
CA ASP A 468 26.18 -8.22 24.68
C ASP A 468 25.10 -8.57 23.67
N ASP A 469 23.83 -8.56 24.05
CA ASP A 469 22.71 -8.79 23.16
C ASP A 469 22.43 -7.59 22.24
N LEU A 470 22.80 -6.40 22.65
CA LEU A 470 22.68 -5.17 21.86
C LEU A 470 23.79 -5.03 20.79
N VAL A 471 24.95 -5.65 21.04
CA VAL A 471 26.11 -5.56 20.15
C VAL A 471 26.40 -6.86 19.39
N ARG A 472 25.41 -7.74 19.22
CA ARG A 472 25.55 -8.98 18.45
C ARG A 472 25.83 -8.68 16.97
N ASP A 473 26.66 -9.54 16.37
CA ASP A 473 26.92 -9.51 14.93
C ASP A 473 25.67 -9.94 14.13
N PRO A 474 25.04 -9.05 13.36
CA PRO A 474 23.85 -9.39 12.59
C PRO A 474 24.11 -10.44 11.51
N VAL A 475 25.35 -10.56 11.01
CA VAL A 475 25.73 -11.53 9.98
C VAL A 475 25.77 -12.94 10.59
N ALA A 476 26.40 -13.10 11.74
CA ALA A 476 26.46 -14.39 12.44
C ALA A 476 25.04 -14.84 12.89
N GLU A 477 24.24 -13.91 13.42
CA GLU A 477 22.89 -14.20 13.90
C GLU A 477 21.98 -14.65 12.73
N LEU A 478 21.96 -13.93 11.61
CA LEU A 478 21.17 -14.29 10.43
C LEU A 478 21.66 -15.59 9.78
N ALA A 479 22.98 -15.83 9.79
CA ALA A 479 23.57 -17.06 9.24
C ALA A 479 23.11 -18.32 10.02
N ALA A 480 22.98 -18.21 11.35
CA ALA A 480 22.51 -19.28 12.22
C ALA A 480 20.98 -19.51 12.16
N MET A 481 20.24 -18.59 11.58
CA MET A 481 18.77 -18.60 11.60
C MET A 481 18.19 -19.50 10.49
N ALA A 482 17.20 -20.34 10.87
CA ALA A 482 16.42 -21.15 9.92
C ALA A 482 14.92 -21.16 10.33
N PRO A 483 13.98 -20.80 9.48
CA PRO A 483 14.19 -20.21 8.16
C PRO A 483 14.67 -18.74 8.26
N ARG A 484 15.44 -18.31 7.29
CA ARG A 484 15.95 -16.91 7.24
C ARG A 484 14.87 -15.90 6.95
N ARG A 485 13.79 -16.31 6.33
CA ARG A 485 12.57 -15.55 6.13
C ARG A 485 11.73 -15.55 7.43
N ASN A 486 10.93 -14.50 7.66
CA ASN A 486 9.99 -14.46 8.78
C ASN A 486 8.83 -15.46 8.55
N PRO A 487 8.67 -16.53 9.36
CA PRO A 487 7.60 -17.51 9.17
C PRO A 487 6.20 -16.95 9.51
N ALA A 488 6.12 -15.87 10.31
CA ALA A 488 4.86 -15.24 10.65
C ALA A 488 4.30 -14.38 9.49
N ILE A 489 5.12 -14.12 8.45
CA ILE A 489 4.70 -13.40 7.25
C ILE A 489 4.66 -14.39 6.09
N PRO A 490 3.50 -14.98 5.76
CA PRO A 490 3.36 -15.89 4.63
C PRO A 490 3.68 -15.18 3.31
N LEU A 491 4.01 -15.91 2.24
CA LEU A 491 4.08 -15.32 0.90
C LEU A 491 2.69 -14.79 0.49
N PRO A 492 2.61 -13.78 -0.39
CA PRO A 492 1.32 -13.26 -0.83
C PRO A 492 0.37 -14.33 -1.41
N ASN A 493 0.90 -15.36 -2.08
CA ASN A 493 0.11 -16.48 -2.60
C ASN A 493 -0.39 -17.44 -1.51
N ALA A 494 0.14 -17.37 -0.29
CA ALA A 494 -0.15 -18.28 0.83
C ALA A 494 -0.87 -17.59 2.01
N ILE A 495 -1.36 -16.39 1.85
CA ILE A 495 -2.00 -15.59 2.93
C ILE A 495 -3.26 -16.25 3.51
N PHE A 496 -3.93 -17.12 2.76
CA PHE A 496 -5.11 -17.86 3.21
C PHE A 496 -4.78 -19.23 3.83
N GLY A 497 -3.49 -19.51 4.07
CA GLY A 497 -3.06 -20.79 4.60
C GLY A 497 -3.09 -21.93 3.57
N PRO A 498 -2.93 -23.20 4.01
CA PRO A 498 -2.76 -24.33 3.10
C PRO A 498 -4.02 -24.73 2.35
N GLY A 499 -5.19 -24.27 2.79
CA GLY A 499 -6.48 -24.64 2.19
C GLY A 499 -6.82 -23.92 0.89
N ARG A 500 -6.20 -22.75 0.63
CA ARG A 500 -6.50 -21.93 -0.55
C ARG A 500 -5.31 -21.07 -0.96
N ARG A 501 -4.90 -21.14 -2.21
CA ARG A 501 -3.90 -20.26 -2.79
C ARG A 501 -4.56 -18.93 -3.20
N ASN A 502 -3.91 -17.79 -2.91
CA ASN A 502 -4.33 -16.48 -3.40
C ASN A 502 -4.05 -16.35 -4.91
N SER A 503 -4.83 -15.55 -5.62
CA SER A 503 -4.61 -15.25 -7.04
C SER A 503 -3.29 -14.51 -7.26
N ALA A 504 -2.60 -14.83 -8.36
CA ALA A 504 -1.36 -14.20 -8.74
C ALA A 504 -1.62 -12.81 -9.36
N GLY A 505 -0.96 -11.79 -8.82
CA GLY A 505 -0.93 -10.46 -9.39
C GLY A 505 0.34 -10.19 -10.20
N LEU A 506 0.49 -8.94 -10.63
CA LEU A 506 1.61 -8.48 -11.44
C LEU A 506 2.20 -7.20 -10.85
N ASP A 507 3.52 -7.15 -10.74
CA ASP A 507 4.23 -5.93 -10.43
C ASP A 507 4.43 -5.11 -11.72
N LEU A 508 3.46 -4.26 -12.04
CA LEU A 508 3.53 -3.41 -13.24
C LEU A 508 4.50 -2.23 -13.08
N SER A 509 5.03 -2.00 -11.89
CA SER A 509 6.11 -1.03 -11.69
C SER A 509 7.46 -1.56 -12.19
N ASP A 510 7.63 -2.89 -12.30
CA ASP A 510 8.83 -3.52 -12.84
C ASP A 510 8.74 -3.59 -14.38
N PRO A 511 9.59 -2.87 -15.12
CA PRO A 511 9.61 -2.91 -16.59
C PRO A 511 9.80 -4.32 -17.17
N ARG A 512 10.48 -5.22 -16.45
CA ARG A 512 10.72 -6.61 -16.87
C ARG A 512 9.44 -7.44 -16.83
N VAL A 513 8.45 -7.04 -16.06
CA VAL A 513 7.11 -7.65 -16.01
C VAL A 513 6.16 -6.93 -16.96
N ARG A 514 6.14 -5.60 -16.88
CA ARG A 514 5.22 -4.72 -17.62
C ARG A 514 5.47 -4.76 -19.14
N ASP A 515 6.70 -4.50 -19.59
CA ASP A 515 6.98 -4.30 -21.01
C ASP A 515 6.77 -5.58 -21.86
N PRO A 516 7.14 -6.79 -21.40
CA PRO A 516 6.74 -8.01 -22.08
C PRO A 516 5.23 -8.28 -22.07
N LEU A 517 4.52 -7.88 -21.02
CA LEU A 517 3.06 -7.99 -20.96
C LEU A 517 2.40 -7.11 -22.03
N LEU A 518 2.79 -5.83 -22.10
CA LEU A 518 2.26 -4.91 -23.10
C LEU A 518 2.49 -5.44 -24.54
N LYS A 519 3.68 -5.93 -24.85
CA LYS A 519 3.98 -6.56 -26.15
C LYS A 519 3.10 -7.77 -26.45
N ARG A 520 2.75 -8.58 -25.43
CA ARG A 520 1.82 -9.71 -25.63
C ARG A 520 0.39 -9.25 -25.82
N LEU A 521 -0.03 -8.17 -25.17
CA LEU A 521 -1.35 -7.56 -25.39
C LEU A 521 -1.43 -6.95 -26.80
N ASP A 522 -0.42 -6.21 -27.23
CA ASP A 522 -0.32 -5.66 -28.61
C ASP A 522 -0.40 -6.76 -29.66
N ALA A 523 0.21 -7.92 -29.42
CA ALA A 523 0.13 -9.06 -30.33
C ALA A 523 -1.28 -9.69 -30.44
N LEU A 524 -2.17 -9.39 -29.50
CA LEU A 524 -3.58 -9.78 -29.54
C LEU A 524 -4.49 -8.73 -30.22
N ASP A 525 -3.95 -7.55 -30.53
CA ASP A 525 -4.67 -6.56 -31.31
C ASP A 525 -4.99 -7.14 -32.67
N GLY A 526 -6.22 -6.92 -33.13
CA GLY A 526 -6.71 -7.50 -34.39
C GLY A 526 -7.14 -8.97 -34.30
N LYS A 527 -6.91 -9.68 -33.20
CA LYS A 527 -7.51 -11.00 -32.98
C LYS A 527 -9.04 -10.89 -32.91
N LEU A 528 -9.72 -11.65 -33.73
CA LEU A 528 -11.17 -11.74 -33.72
C LEU A 528 -11.62 -12.93 -32.86
N TRP A 529 -12.55 -12.66 -31.97
CA TRP A 529 -13.12 -13.66 -31.07
C TRP A 529 -14.50 -14.10 -31.50
N ALA A 530 -15.00 -15.21 -30.93
CA ALA A 530 -16.34 -15.70 -31.27
C ALA A 530 -17.05 -16.22 -30.02
N ALA A 531 -18.31 -15.89 -29.87
CA ALA A 531 -19.20 -16.44 -28.85
C ALA A 531 -20.41 -17.10 -29.55
N GLN A 532 -20.78 -18.29 -29.07
CA GLN A 532 -21.96 -19.01 -29.53
C GLN A 532 -22.43 -19.97 -28.44
N PRO A 533 -23.66 -20.51 -28.51
CA PRO A 533 -24.10 -21.56 -27.61
C PRO A 533 -23.13 -22.75 -27.58
N THR A 534 -22.78 -23.25 -26.37
CA THR A 534 -21.77 -24.32 -26.18
C THR A 534 -22.04 -25.59 -27.03
N LEU A 535 -23.31 -25.96 -27.19
CA LEU A 535 -23.70 -27.15 -27.99
C LEU A 535 -23.88 -26.86 -29.51
N GLY A 536 -23.48 -25.64 -29.92
CA GLY A 536 -23.56 -25.19 -31.31
C GLY A 536 -24.68 -24.16 -31.52
N GLY A 537 -24.36 -23.07 -32.21
CA GLY A 537 -25.30 -22.00 -32.61
C GLY A 537 -25.59 -22.00 -34.10
N LYS A 538 -26.79 -21.59 -34.50
CA LYS A 538 -27.20 -21.43 -35.87
C LYS A 538 -27.43 -19.95 -36.19
N GLY A 539 -26.68 -19.38 -37.16
CA GLY A 539 -26.85 -17.98 -37.57
C GLY A 539 -25.59 -17.39 -38.16
N ALA A 540 -25.72 -16.19 -38.70
CA ALA A 540 -24.61 -15.47 -39.34
C ALA A 540 -23.65 -14.82 -38.31
N GLY A 541 -24.07 -14.66 -37.05
CA GLY A 541 -23.37 -13.95 -36.00
C GLY A 541 -23.41 -12.42 -36.17
N GLU A 542 -23.60 -11.71 -35.09
CA GLU A 542 -23.57 -10.25 -35.03
C GLU A 542 -22.19 -9.77 -34.60
N PRO A 543 -21.71 -8.61 -35.11
CA PRO A 543 -20.40 -8.08 -34.70
C PRO A 543 -20.47 -7.59 -33.26
N VAL A 544 -19.40 -7.86 -32.50
CA VAL A 544 -19.13 -7.26 -31.19
C VAL A 544 -18.07 -6.18 -31.41
N VAL A 545 -18.36 -4.94 -30.95
CA VAL A 545 -17.51 -3.77 -31.17
C VAL A 545 -16.92 -3.26 -29.84
N ALA A 546 -15.77 -2.62 -29.92
CA ALA A 546 -15.13 -2.02 -28.73
C ALA A 546 -15.91 -0.78 -28.26
N PRO A 547 -16.12 -0.58 -26.93
CA PRO A 547 -16.83 0.59 -26.42
C PRO A 547 -16.05 1.90 -26.62
N TYR A 548 -14.71 1.85 -26.70
CA TYR A 548 -13.84 3.02 -26.91
C TYR A 548 -13.69 3.41 -28.39
N ASP A 549 -13.87 2.46 -29.32
CA ASP A 549 -13.90 2.69 -30.76
C ASP A 549 -14.96 1.81 -31.43
N ARG A 550 -16.11 2.36 -31.71
CA ARG A 550 -17.24 1.63 -32.28
C ARG A 550 -17.02 1.19 -33.74
N GLY A 551 -15.94 1.64 -34.36
CA GLY A 551 -15.47 1.15 -35.66
C GLY A 551 -14.64 -0.14 -35.55
N GLU A 552 -14.12 -0.43 -34.36
CA GLU A 552 -13.30 -1.63 -34.12
C GLU A 552 -14.20 -2.84 -33.84
N VAL A 553 -14.24 -3.79 -34.76
CA VAL A 553 -14.88 -5.10 -34.55
C VAL A 553 -13.90 -6.04 -33.89
N ILE A 554 -14.22 -6.47 -32.66
CA ILE A 554 -13.37 -7.36 -31.84
C ILE A 554 -13.78 -8.83 -31.95
N GLY A 555 -14.93 -9.12 -32.53
CA GLY A 555 -15.39 -10.48 -32.66
C GLY A 555 -16.83 -10.55 -33.17
N LYS A 556 -17.44 -11.72 -33.06
CA LYS A 556 -18.84 -11.97 -33.41
C LYS A 556 -19.54 -12.85 -32.38
N VAL A 557 -20.84 -12.64 -32.18
CA VAL A 557 -21.69 -13.43 -31.32
C VAL A 557 -22.85 -14.05 -32.09
N ILE A 558 -23.13 -15.33 -31.85
CA ILE A 558 -24.36 -16.01 -32.29
C ILE A 558 -25.23 -16.16 -31.03
N ALA A 559 -26.36 -15.46 -31.01
CA ALA A 559 -27.31 -15.55 -29.90
C ALA A 559 -28.02 -16.92 -29.90
N ALA A 560 -28.32 -17.45 -28.72
CA ALA A 560 -29.08 -18.68 -28.56
C ALA A 560 -30.55 -18.47 -28.92
N SER A 561 -31.13 -19.38 -29.65
CA SER A 561 -32.58 -19.48 -29.76
C SER A 561 -33.22 -20.14 -28.54
N VAL A 562 -34.55 -19.97 -28.36
CA VAL A 562 -35.32 -20.65 -27.29
C VAL A 562 -35.17 -22.19 -27.37
N ALA A 563 -35.08 -22.74 -28.59
CA ALA A 563 -34.87 -24.18 -28.80
C ALA A 563 -33.47 -24.63 -28.37
N GLU A 564 -32.46 -23.82 -28.57
CA GLU A 564 -31.08 -24.10 -28.11
C GLU A 564 -30.98 -23.98 -26.59
N VAL A 565 -31.70 -23.05 -25.96
CA VAL A 565 -31.83 -22.97 -24.47
C VAL A 565 -32.47 -24.25 -23.93
N ASP A 566 -33.59 -24.72 -24.51
CA ASP A 566 -34.24 -25.98 -24.08
C ASP A 566 -33.27 -27.18 -24.22
N ALA A 567 -32.57 -27.29 -25.34
CA ALA A 567 -31.58 -28.35 -25.59
C ALA A 567 -30.43 -28.30 -24.56
N ALA A 568 -29.91 -27.09 -24.26
CA ALA A 568 -28.84 -26.88 -23.27
C ALA A 568 -29.27 -27.32 -21.88
N VAL A 569 -30.46 -26.88 -21.41
CA VAL A 569 -30.99 -27.27 -20.11
C VAL A 569 -31.25 -28.77 -19.98
N ARG A 570 -31.78 -29.41 -21.01
CA ARG A 570 -32.02 -30.87 -21.02
C ARG A 570 -30.70 -31.64 -20.96
N ALA A 571 -29.69 -31.25 -21.75
CA ALA A 571 -28.38 -31.89 -21.74
C ALA A 571 -27.72 -31.75 -20.35
N ALA A 572 -27.79 -30.55 -19.75
CA ALA A 572 -27.28 -30.28 -18.39
C ALA A 572 -28.00 -31.12 -17.34
N SER A 573 -29.33 -31.19 -17.40
CA SER A 573 -30.13 -32.00 -16.49
C SER A 573 -29.81 -33.50 -16.56
N ALA A 574 -29.54 -34.01 -17.76
CA ALA A 574 -29.15 -35.42 -17.95
C ALA A 574 -27.73 -35.72 -17.43
N ALA A 575 -26.80 -34.79 -17.53
CA ALA A 575 -25.41 -34.94 -17.10
C ALA A 575 -25.18 -34.66 -15.59
N GLN A 576 -26.02 -33.84 -14.96
CA GLN A 576 -25.83 -33.39 -13.60
C GLN A 576 -25.71 -34.50 -12.53
N PRO A 577 -26.47 -35.62 -12.59
CA PRO A 577 -26.32 -36.68 -11.59
C PRO A 577 -24.89 -37.28 -11.54
N ALA A 578 -24.26 -37.45 -12.72
CA ALA A 578 -22.88 -37.94 -12.80
C ALA A 578 -21.89 -36.93 -12.22
N TRP A 579 -22.09 -35.64 -12.50
CA TRP A 579 -21.29 -34.57 -11.93
C TRP A 579 -21.40 -34.51 -10.41
N ASN A 580 -22.62 -34.58 -9.87
CA ASN A 580 -22.84 -34.63 -8.44
C ASN A 580 -22.16 -35.83 -7.78
N ALA A 581 -22.21 -37.01 -8.43
CA ALA A 581 -21.61 -38.24 -7.95
C ALA A 581 -20.08 -38.24 -7.88
N LEU A 582 -19.39 -37.30 -8.60
CA LEU A 582 -17.93 -37.14 -8.49
C LEU A 582 -17.48 -36.79 -7.06
N GLY A 583 -18.34 -36.21 -6.25
CA GLY A 583 -18.02 -35.72 -4.90
C GLY A 583 -17.24 -34.39 -4.87
N GLY A 584 -17.21 -33.76 -3.68
CA GLY A 584 -16.66 -32.40 -3.52
C GLY A 584 -15.18 -32.27 -3.85
N VAL A 585 -14.38 -33.28 -3.53
CA VAL A 585 -12.92 -33.26 -3.75
C VAL A 585 -12.57 -33.26 -5.25
N ALA A 586 -13.23 -34.10 -6.06
CA ALA A 586 -12.94 -34.16 -7.48
C ALA A 586 -13.41 -32.89 -8.23
N ARG A 587 -14.60 -32.39 -7.89
CA ARG A 587 -15.08 -31.12 -8.44
C ARG A 587 -14.15 -29.94 -8.07
N ALA A 588 -13.67 -29.90 -6.83
CA ALA A 588 -12.72 -28.88 -6.38
C ALA A 588 -11.40 -28.92 -7.16
N ALA A 589 -10.89 -30.11 -7.48
CA ALA A 589 -9.66 -30.26 -8.27
C ALA A 589 -9.82 -29.67 -9.68
N LEU A 590 -11.00 -29.85 -10.32
CA LEU A 590 -11.30 -29.27 -11.63
C LEU A 590 -11.44 -27.73 -11.57
N LEU A 591 -12.03 -27.18 -10.49
CA LEU A 591 -12.10 -25.73 -10.29
C LEU A 591 -10.73 -25.11 -10.04
N ASP A 592 -9.85 -25.75 -9.26
CA ASP A 592 -8.46 -25.30 -9.10
C ASP A 592 -7.69 -25.33 -10.43
N ALA A 593 -7.88 -26.39 -11.22
CA ALA A 593 -7.27 -26.49 -12.55
C ALA A 593 -7.78 -25.38 -13.50
N ALA A 594 -9.07 -25.00 -13.40
CA ALA A 594 -9.63 -23.86 -14.14
C ALA A 594 -9.01 -22.54 -13.69
N ALA A 595 -8.81 -22.34 -12.37
CA ALA A 595 -8.14 -21.18 -11.83
C ALA A 595 -6.69 -21.05 -12.35
N ASP A 596 -5.95 -22.15 -12.37
CA ASP A 596 -4.59 -22.20 -12.92
C ASP A 596 -4.55 -21.95 -14.43
N ARG A 597 -5.57 -22.42 -15.15
CA ARG A 597 -5.71 -22.14 -16.59
C ARG A 597 -6.03 -20.67 -16.87
N PHE A 598 -6.84 -20.02 -16.04
CA PHE A 598 -7.12 -18.59 -16.14
C PHE A 598 -5.85 -17.76 -15.91
N GLU A 599 -5.05 -18.10 -14.92
CA GLU A 599 -3.74 -17.44 -14.70
C GLU A 599 -2.78 -17.67 -15.86
N HIS A 600 -2.80 -18.84 -16.49
CA HIS A 600 -1.96 -19.15 -17.64
C HIS A 600 -2.38 -18.38 -18.91
N GLU A 601 -3.67 -18.22 -19.15
CA GLU A 601 -4.25 -17.52 -20.31
C GLU A 601 -4.63 -16.06 -20.01
N ARG A 602 -4.09 -15.48 -18.96
CA ARG A 602 -4.49 -14.16 -18.45
C ARG A 602 -4.38 -13.05 -19.50
N GLU A 603 -3.41 -13.09 -20.42
CA GLU A 603 -3.26 -12.06 -21.46
C GLU A 603 -4.45 -12.02 -22.40
N GLN A 604 -5.02 -13.18 -22.75
CA GLN A 604 -6.23 -13.25 -23.54
C GLN A 604 -7.45 -12.69 -22.79
N LEU A 605 -7.55 -13.00 -21.50
CA LEU A 605 -8.59 -12.48 -20.62
C LEU A 605 -8.45 -10.97 -20.41
N PHE A 606 -7.21 -10.46 -20.21
CA PHE A 606 -6.96 -9.01 -20.13
C PHE A 606 -7.36 -8.30 -21.42
N SER A 607 -6.94 -8.83 -22.58
CA SER A 607 -7.28 -8.26 -23.87
C SER A 607 -8.80 -8.13 -24.06
N LEU A 608 -9.57 -9.14 -23.64
CA LEU A 608 -11.05 -9.07 -23.71
C LEU A 608 -11.63 -8.11 -22.67
N CYS A 609 -11.14 -8.09 -21.42
CA CYS A 609 -11.58 -7.09 -20.44
C CYS A 609 -11.40 -5.66 -20.96
N ILE A 610 -10.27 -5.38 -21.62
CA ILE A 610 -9.95 -4.07 -22.17
C ILE A 610 -10.80 -3.78 -23.42
N ARG A 611 -10.81 -4.69 -24.40
CA ARG A 611 -11.40 -4.43 -25.73
C ARG A 611 -12.92 -4.58 -25.74
N GLU A 612 -13.49 -5.54 -24.98
CA GLU A 612 -14.93 -5.79 -24.94
C GLU A 612 -15.65 -4.98 -23.87
N ALA A 613 -15.04 -4.80 -22.68
CA ALA A 613 -15.68 -4.11 -21.56
C ALA A 613 -15.15 -2.70 -21.31
N GLY A 614 -14.13 -2.23 -22.05
CA GLY A 614 -13.54 -0.90 -21.89
C GLY A 614 -12.78 -0.71 -20.57
N LYS A 615 -12.32 -1.79 -19.94
CA LYS A 615 -11.58 -1.73 -18.67
C LYS A 615 -10.13 -1.33 -18.91
N THR A 616 -9.55 -0.56 -17.98
CA THR A 616 -8.11 -0.29 -17.97
C THR A 616 -7.32 -1.57 -17.69
N LEU A 617 -6.01 -1.57 -17.95
CA LEU A 617 -5.16 -2.73 -17.65
C LEU A 617 -5.21 -3.10 -16.16
N ILE A 618 -5.22 -2.11 -15.25
CA ILE A 618 -5.33 -2.36 -13.80
C ILE A 618 -6.65 -3.03 -13.47
N ASP A 619 -7.77 -2.55 -14.03
CA ASP A 619 -9.08 -3.15 -13.82
C ASP A 619 -9.13 -4.58 -14.38
N ALA A 620 -8.49 -4.82 -15.53
CA ALA A 620 -8.43 -6.16 -16.13
C ALA A 620 -7.63 -7.15 -15.26
N VAL A 621 -6.51 -6.71 -14.67
CA VAL A 621 -5.73 -7.52 -13.73
C VAL A 621 -6.58 -7.88 -12.50
N LEU A 622 -7.29 -6.91 -11.92
CA LEU A 622 -8.18 -7.14 -10.77
C LEU A 622 -9.33 -8.09 -11.12
N GLU A 623 -9.93 -7.93 -12.28
CA GLU A 623 -11.02 -8.77 -12.79
C GLU A 623 -10.62 -10.25 -12.91
N VAL A 624 -9.46 -10.53 -13.53
CA VAL A 624 -8.96 -11.91 -13.67
C VAL A 624 -8.59 -12.49 -12.31
N ARG A 625 -7.98 -11.71 -11.43
CA ARG A 625 -7.64 -12.14 -10.08
C ARG A 625 -8.88 -12.52 -9.27
N GLU A 626 -9.93 -11.71 -9.34
CA GLU A 626 -11.19 -11.98 -8.66
C GLU A 626 -11.85 -13.27 -9.18
N ALA A 627 -11.87 -13.48 -10.50
CA ALA A 627 -12.38 -14.73 -11.09
C ALA A 627 -11.61 -15.96 -10.63
N VAL A 628 -10.28 -15.87 -10.58
CA VAL A 628 -9.38 -16.94 -10.05
C VAL A 628 -9.66 -17.20 -8.57
N ASP A 629 -9.85 -16.15 -7.78
CA ASP A 629 -10.14 -16.28 -6.35
C ASP A 629 -11.54 -16.88 -6.10
N PHE A 630 -12.55 -16.60 -6.93
CA PHE A 630 -13.84 -17.28 -6.87
C PHE A 630 -13.70 -18.79 -7.13
N LEU A 631 -12.97 -19.18 -8.17
CA LEU A 631 -12.74 -20.59 -8.48
C LEU A 631 -12.06 -21.31 -7.30
N ARG A 632 -11.00 -20.73 -6.75
CA ARG A 632 -10.26 -21.33 -5.61
C ARG A 632 -11.05 -21.30 -4.31
N TYR A 633 -11.84 -20.24 -4.08
CA TYR A 633 -12.70 -20.14 -2.90
C TYR A 633 -13.75 -21.25 -2.90
N TYR A 634 -14.48 -21.40 -4.02
CA TYR A 634 -15.51 -22.43 -4.11
C TYR A 634 -14.93 -23.85 -4.22
N ALA A 635 -13.71 -24.01 -4.74
CA ALA A 635 -12.98 -25.28 -4.63
C ALA A 635 -12.68 -25.66 -3.17
N ALA A 636 -12.21 -24.70 -2.36
CA ALA A 636 -11.99 -24.91 -0.93
C ALA A 636 -13.30 -25.24 -0.20
N GLU A 637 -14.39 -24.52 -0.49
CA GLU A 637 -15.70 -24.79 0.08
C GLU A 637 -16.27 -26.15 -0.35
N ALA A 638 -16.04 -26.58 -1.59
CA ALA A 638 -16.43 -27.93 -2.04
C ALA A 638 -15.72 -29.04 -1.23
N ARG A 639 -14.43 -28.85 -0.95
CA ARG A 639 -13.69 -29.78 -0.06
C ARG A 639 -14.23 -29.76 1.37
N ARG A 640 -14.56 -28.59 1.88
CA ARG A 640 -15.03 -28.43 3.27
C ARG A 640 -16.45 -28.97 3.48
N GLN A 641 -17.36 -28.74 2.54
CA GLN A 641 -18.79 -29.00 2.73
C GLN A 641 -19.30 -30.28 2.06
N PHE A 642 -18.67 -30.69 0.97
CA PHE A 642 -19.16 -31.78 0.12
C PHE A 642 -18.22 -32.99 0.05
N ALA A 643 -17.10 -33.01 0.79
CA ALA A 643 -16.16 -34.11 0.75
C ALA A 643 -16.62 -35.31 1.59
N VAL A 644 -17.13 -35.03 2.78
CA VAL A 644 -17.59 -36.04 3.74
C VAL A 644 -18.89 -35.61 4.40
N PRO A 645 -19.74 -36.56 4.82
CA PRO A 645 -20.92 -36.25 5.61
C PRO A 645 -20.57 -35.55 6.92
N THR A 646 -21.39 -34.59 7.35
CA THR A 646 -21.34 -34.04 8.71
C THR A 646 -21.98 -35.01 9.67
N LEU A 647 -21.23 -35.51 10.67
CA LEU A 647 -21.76 -36.38 11.72
C LEU A 647 -22.56 -35.53 12.71
N LEU A 648 -23.76 -35.98 13.01
CA LEU A 648 -24.64 -35.37 13.99
C LEU A 648 -24.70 -36.23 15.25
N PRO A 649 -25.04 -35.68 16.43
CA PRO A 649 -25.18 -36.43 17.65
C PRO A 649 -26.18 -37.58 17.50
N GLY A 650 -25.80 -38.78 18.01
CA GLY A 650 -26.65 -39.96 18.08
C GLY A 650 -26.77 -40.45 19.52
N PRO A 651 -27.73 -39.88 20.34
CA PRO A 651 -27.77 -40.09 21.78
C PRO A 651 -28.06 -41.52 22.20
N THR A 652 -28.60 -42.36 21.28
CA THR A 652 -28.89 -43.79 21.54
C THR A 652 -28.02 -44.75 20.74
N GLY A 653 -26.90 -44.23 20.13
CA GLY A 653 -25.94 -45.03 19.40
C GLY A 653 -26.16 -45.12 17.88
N GLU A 654 -27.20 -44.46 17.37
CA GLU A 654 -27.43 -44.34 15.93
C GLU A 654 -26.37 -43.49 15.24
N LEU A 655 -26.10 -43.78 13.98
CA LEU A 655 -25.23 -42.98 13.11
C LEU A 655 -26.08 -41.97 12.31
N ASN A 656 -26.05 -40.72 12.74
CA ASN A 656 -26.73 -39.63 12.08
C ASN A 656 -25.76 -38.85 11.17
N GLN A 657 -26.12 -38.72 9.89
CA GLN A 657 -25.26 -38.06 8.90
C GLN A 657 -26.08 -37.07 8.09
N LEU A 658 -25.53 -35.85 7.91
CA LEU A 658 -26.01 -34.84 6.98
C LEU A 658 -25.10 -34.80 5.78
N THR A 659 -25.64 -34.99 4.57
CA THR A 659 -24.94 -34.85 3.29
C THR A 659 -25.58 -33.75 2.46
N LEU A 660 -24.72 -32.97 1.76
CA LEU A 660 -25.16 -31.94 0.80
C LEU A 660 -25.00 -32.48 -0.62
N HIS A 661 -25.99 -32.17 -1.47
CA HIS A 661 -26.06 -32.59 -2.85
C HIS A 661 -26.45 -31.46 -3.78
N GLY A 662 -26.08 -31.57 -5.07
CA GLY A 662 -26.54 -30.64 -6.09
C GLY A 662 -28.06 -30.77 -6.31
N ARG A 663 -28.73 -29.66 -6.52
CA ARG A 663 -30.18 -29.56 -6.74
C ARG A 663 -30.60 -29.84 -8.18
N GLY A 664 -29.70 -29.68 -9.14
CA GLY A 664 -30.00 -29.81 -10.57
C GLY A 664 -29.28 -28.78 -11.42
N VAL A 665 -29.99 -28.12 -12.32
CA VAL A 665 -29.44 -27.10 -13.23
C VAL A 665 -29.67 -25.70 -12.69
N PHE A 666 -28.63 -24.88 -12.57
CA PHE A 666 -28.73 -23.47 -12.21
C PHE A 666 -28.62 -22.59 -13.46
N ALA A 667 -29.49 -21.61 -13.53
CA ALA A 667 -29.37 -20.47 -14.46
C ALA A 667 -28.48 -19.40 -13.81
N CYS A 668 -27.31 -19.13 -14.39
CA CYS A 668 -26.37 -18.12 -13.94
C CYS A 668 -26.39 -16.96 -14.95
N ILE A 669 -26.96 -15.82 -14.54
CA ILE A 669 -27.16 -14.63 -15.40
C ILE A 669 -26.34 -13.49 -14.83
N SER A 670 -25.45 -12.93 -15.63
CA SER A 670 -24.41 -11.99 -15.19
C SER A 670 -24.48 -10.65 -15.91
N PRO A 671 -24.04 -9.54 -15.28
CA PRO A 671 -23.96 -8.24 -15.87
C PRO A 671 -22.69 -8.06 -16.72
N TRP A 672 -22.64 -6.94 -17.47
CA TRP A 672 -21.49 -6.57 -18.30
C TRP A 672 -20.33 -5.89 -17.55
N ASN A 673 -20.57 -5.31 -16.37
CA ASN A 673 -19.60 -4.47 -15.67
C ASN A 673 -18.48 -5.25 -14.96
N PHE A 674 -18.72 -6.52 -14.65
CA PHE A 674 -17.73 -7.52 -14.22
C PHE A 674 -17.89 -8.78 -15.08
N PRO A 675 -17.47 -8.69 -16.37
CA PRO A 675 -17.85 -9.68 -17.37
C PRO A 675 -17.18 -11.05 -17.19
N LEU A 676 -16.13 -11.12 -16.39
CA LEU A 676 -15.42 -12.35 -16.04
C LEU A 676 -15.66 -12.75 -14.58
N ALA A 677 -15.39 -11.89 -13.62
CA ALA A 677 -15.44 -12.25 -12.19
C ALA A 677 -16.87 -12.58 -11.74
N ILE A 678 -17.81 -11.67 -11.95
CA ILE A 678 -19.22 -11.90 -11.58
C ILE A 678 -19.90 -12.93 -12.50
N PHE A 679 -19.39 -13.16 -13.70
CA PHE A 679 -19.83 -14.25 -14.56
C PHE A 679 -19.40 -15.61 -13.99
N ILE A 680 -18.14 -15.75 -13.56
CA ILE A 680 -17.58 -17.01 -13.05
C ILE A 680 -18.01 -17.32 -11.62
N GLY A 681 -18.21 -16.32 -10.77
CA GLY A 681 -18.59 -16.52 -9.36
C GLY A 681 -19.78 -17.45 -9.16
N PRO A 682 -20.97 -17.13 -9.70
CA PRO A 682 -22.15 -18.00 -9.64
C PRO A 682 -21.97 -19.38 -10.31
N VAL A 683 -21.25 -19.42 -11.43
CA VAL A 683 -20.95 -20.67 -12.14
C VAL A 683 -20.08 -21.59 -11.28
N ALA A 684 -19.00 -21.08 -10.72
CA ALA A 684 -18.10 -21.82 -9.83
C ALA A 684 -18.83 -22.33 -8.58
N ALA A 685 -19.70 -21.50 -7.98
CA ALA A 685 -20.51 -21.88 -6.83
C ALA A 685 -21.49 -23.03 -7.16
N ALA A 686 -22.18 -22.93 -8.28
CA ALA A 686 -23.10 -23.98 -8.74
C ALA A 686 -22.36 -25.31 -8.99
N LEU A 687 -21.24 -25.26 -9.71
CA LEU A 687 -20.41 -26.44 -10.00
C LEU A 687 -19.82 -27.06 -8.75
N ALA A 688 -19.30 -26.28 -7.82
CA ALA A 688 -18.76 -26.72 -6.53
C ALA A 688 -19.79 -27.51 -5.73
N ALA A 689 -21.03 -27.01 -5.70
CA ALA A 689 -22.15 -27.65 -5.01
C ALA A 689 -22.72 -28.91 -5.71
N GLY A 690 -22.20 -29.28 -6.89
CA GLY A 690 -22.63 -30.46 -7.63
C GLY A 690 -23.80 -30.21 -8.59
N ASN A 691 -24.09 -28.94 -8.90
CA ASN A 691 -25.07 -28.55 -9.89
C ASN A 691 -24.43 -28.45 -11.28
N ALA A 692 -25.25 -28.51 -12.33
CA ALA A 692 -24.87 -28.00 -13.65
C ALA A 692 -25.20 -26.51 -13.76
N ALA A 693 -24.49 -25.78 -14.61
CA ALA A 693 -24.67 -24.33 -14.79
C ALA A 693 -24.89 -23.97 -16.25
N ILE A 694 -25.98 -23.25 -16.52
CA ILE A 694 -26.21 -22.58 -17.81
C ILE A 694 -25.92 -21.10 -17.59
N ALA A 695 -24.81 -20.63 -18.16
CA ALA A 695 -24.30 -19.28 -17.98
C ALA A 695 -24.73 -18.36 -19.14
N LYS A 696 -25.45 -17.30 -18.80
CA LYS A 696 -25.82 -16.25 -19.75
C LYS A 696 -25.02 -14.98 -19.44
N PRO A 697 -24.02 -14.65 -20.27
CA PRO A 697 -23.35 -13.36 -20.16
C PRO A 697 -24.30 -12.22 -20.56
N ALA A 698 -23.94 -11.00 -20.21
CA ALA A 698 -24.61 -9.83 -20.75
C ALA A 698 -24.37 -9.72 -22.26
N GLU A 699 -25.31 -9.13 -22.96
CA GLU A 699 -25.27 -8.95 -24.43
C GLU A 699 -24.10 -8.04 -24.86
N GLN A 700 -23.61 -7.17 -23.97
CA GLN A 700 -22.47 -6.30 -24.24
C GLN A 700 -21.13 -7.05 -24.18
N THR A 701 -21.05 -8.16 -23.42
CA THR A 701 -19.77 -8.83 -23.11
C THR A 701 -19.84 -10.36 -23.27
N PRO A 702 -20.26 -10.87 -24.45
CA PRO A 702 -20.40 -12.31 -24.64
C PRO A 702 -19.09 -13.04 -24.89
N LEU A 703 -18.04 -12.36 -25.41
CA LEU A 703 -16.80 -13.02 -25.88
C LEU A 703 -15.96 -13.53 -24.71
N ILE A 704 -15.79 -12.71 -23.67
CA ILE A 704 -15.01 -13.10 -22.50
C ILE A 704 -15.68 -14.25 -21.73
N GLY A 705 -17.03 -14.23 -21.64
CA GLY A 705 -17.80 -15.33 -21.04
C GLY A 705 -17.62 -16.64 -21.80
N ALA A 706 -17.65 -16.58 -23.14
CA ALA A 706 -17.43 -17.74 -23.98
C ALA A 706 -16.00 -18.30 -23.86
N LEU A 707 -14.99 -17.43 -23.83
CA LEU A 707 -13.61 -17.84 -23.61
C LEU A 707 -13.45 -18.50 -22.23
N ALA A 708 -14.02 -17.91 -21.18
CA ALA A 708 -13.92 -18.44 -19.82
C ALA A 708 -14.50 -19.86 -19.72
N ILE A 709 -15.66 -20.12 -20.32
CA ILE A 709 -16.26 -21.46 -20.34
C ILE A 709 -15.42 -22.43 -21.18
N GLU A 710 -14.86 -22.01 -22.31
CA GLU A 710 -13.97 -22.85 -23.13
C GLU A 710 -12.69 -23.24 -22.34
N LEU A 711 -12.10 -22.33 -21.56
CA LEU A 711 -10.97 -22.63 -20.69
C LEU A 711 -11.33 -23.66 -19.58
N MET A 712 -12.56 -23.59 -19.07
CA MET A 712 -13.08 -24.59 -18.13
C MET A 712 -13.26 -25.99 -18.78
N HIS A 713 -13.70 -26.05 -20.03
CA HIS A 713 -13.77 -27.30 -20.78
C HIS A 713 -12.39 -27.91 -21.02
N GLN A 714 -11.38 -27.09 -21.31
CA GLN A 714 -10.00 -27.55 -21.54
C GLN A 714 -9.38 -28.27 -20.34
N VAL A 715 -9.83 -27.99 -19.13
CA VAL A 715 -9.37 -28.67 -17.93
C VAL A 715 -10.21 -29.89 -17.56
N GLY A 716 -11.19 -30.28 -18.38
CA GLY A 716 -11.98 -31.50 -18.23
C GLY A 716 -13.34 -31.34 -17.56
N ILE A 717 -13.85 -30.12 -17.38
CA ILE A 717 -15.26 -29.92 -17.00
C ILE A 717 -16.12 -30.25 -18.24
N PRO A 718 -17.08 -31.19 -18.15
CA PRO A 718 -17.86 -31.60 -19.30
C PRO A 718 -18.71 -30.48 -19.93
N ARG A 719 -18.83 -30.49 -21.28
CA ARG A 719 -19.55 -29.45 -22.01
C ARG A 719 -21.03 -29.37 -21.64
N GLU A 720 -21.62 -30.50 -21.25
CA GLU A 720 -23.01 -30.57 -20.81
C GLU A 720 -23.22 -29.98 -19.40
N ILE A 721 -22.18 -29.96 -18.56
CA ILE A 721 -22.24 -29.50 -17.16
C ILE A 721 -22.16 -27.98 -17.04
N VAL A 722 -21.29 -27.35 -17.84
CA VAL A 722 -21.21 -25.87 -17.90
C VAL A 722 -21.35 -25.41 -19.34
N GLN A 723 -22.32 -24.58 -19.60
CA GLN A 723 -22.65 -24.11 -20.95
C GLN A 723 -22.84 -22.59 -20.99
N VAL A 724 -22.35 -21.93 -22.00
CA VAL A 724 -22.68 -20.55 -22.32
C VAL A 724 -23.83 -20.50 -23.32
N VAL A 725 -24.79 -19.61 -23.02
CA VAL A 725 -25.93 -19.30 -23.91
C VAL A 725 -25.99 -17.77 -24.10
N PRO A 726 -25.25 -17.20 -25.07
CA PRO A 726 -25.26 -15.77 -25.33
C PRO A 726 -26.66 -15.33 -25.82
N GLY A 727 -27.02 -14.08 -25.50
CA GLY A 727 -28.28 -13.49 -25.99
C GLY A 727 -28.79 -12.40 -25.04
N ASP A 728 -29.91 -11.81 -25.41
CA ASP A 728 -30.61 -10.72 -24.73
C ASP A 728 -31.52 -11.18 -23.59
N GLY A 729 -32.44 -10.31 -23.20
CA GLY A 729 -33.45 -10.61 -22.19
C GLY A 729 -34.42 -11.74 -22.56
N THR A 730 -34.63 -12.00 -23.87
CA THR A 730 -35.46 -13.10 -24.37
C THR A 730 -34.86 -14.45 -23.99
N VAL A 731 -33.56 -14.62 -24.17
CA VAL A 731 -32.80 -15.82 -23.77
C VAL A 731 -32.82 -15.97 -22.24
N GLY A 732 -32.64 -14.89 -21.48
CA GLY A 732 -32.75 -14.89 -20.03
C GLY A 732 -34.15 -15.32 -19.52
N ALA A 733 -35.21 -14.82 -20.14
CA ALA A 733 -36.57 -15.18 -19.81
C ALA A 733 -36.88 -16.67 -20.12
N ALA A 734 -36.45 -17.15 -21.31
CA ALA A 734 -36.60 -18.56 -21.67
C ALA A 734 -35.87 -19.48 -20.70
N LEU A 735 -34.65 -19.10 -20.27
CA LEU A 735 -33.85 -19.86 -19.33
C LEU A 735 -34.51 -19.94 -17.94
N THR A 736 -34.95 -18.81 -17.38
CA THR A 736 -35.54 -18.76 -16.01
C THR A 736 -36.93 -19.40 -15.94
N ALA A 737 -37.68 -19.38 -17.06
CA ALA A 737 -38.99 -20.01 -17.17
C ALA A 737 -38.94 -21.55 -17.38
N HIS A 738 -37.76 -22.10 -17.75
CA HIS A 738 -37.65 -23.50 -18.09
C HIS A 738 -37.90 -24.44 -16.89
N PRO A 739 -38.78 -25.47 -17.05
CA PRO A 739 -39.23 -26.31 -15.89
C PRO A 739 -38.13 -27.10 -15.22
N LEU A 740 -37.03 -27.47 -15.91
CA LEU A 740 -35.90 -28.21 -15.33
C LEU A 740 -34.86 -27.34 -14.65
N ILE A 741 -35.01 -26.00 -14.62
CA ILE A 741 -34.16 -25.13 -13.81
C ILE A 741 -34.49 -25.30 -12.32
N ALA A 742 -33.50 -25.64 -11.53
CA ALA A 742 -33.56 -25.94 -10.09
C ALA A 742 -33.10 -24.76 -9.20
N GLY A 743 -32.58 -23.69 -9.78
CA GLY A 743 -32.22 -22.45 -9.09
C GLY A 743 -31.74 -21.39 -10.06
N VAL A 744 -31.80 -20.14 -9.65
CA VAL A 744 -31.35 -18.97 -10.42
C VAL A 744 -30.37 -18.16 -9.57
N ALA A 745 -29.19 -17.88 -10.13
CA ALA A 745 -28.24 -16.90 -9.62
C ALA A 745 -28.14 -15.74 -10.63
N PHE A 746 -28.55 -14.58 -10.19
CA PHE A 746 -28.68 -13.38 -11.02
C PHE A 746 -27.91 -12.21 -10.42
N THR A 747 -27.15 -11.51 -11.26
CA THR A 747 -26.59 -10.20 -10.92
C THR A 747 -26.95 -9.21 -12.04
N GLY A 748 -27.54 -8.06 -11.69
CA GLY A 748 -27.96 -7.07 -12.66
C GLY A 748 -28.89 -5.99 -12.08
N SER A 749 -29.84 -5.49 -12.89
CA SER A 749 -30.77 -4.45 -12.44
C SER A 749 -31.82 -4.98 -11.47
N THR A 750 -32.26 -4.15 -10.54
CA THR A 750 -33.36 -4.46 -9.60
C THR A 750 -34.65 -4.82 -10.33
N ASP A 751 -34.94 -4.15 -11.45
CA ASP A 751 -36.17 -4.39 -12.21
C ASP A 751 -36.17 -5.77 -12.87
N THR A 752 -35.01 -6.20 -13.42
CA THR A 752 -34.84 -7.55 -13.97
C THR A 752 -34.94 -8.60 -12.85
N ALA A 753 -34.32 -8.37 -11.68
CA ALA A 753 -34.42 -9.26 -10.52
C ALA A 753 -35.88 -9.44 -10.09
N ARG A 754 -36.67 -8.35 -10.03
CA ARG A 754 -38.11 -8.37 -9.71
C ARG A 754 -38.92 -9.13 -10.78
N ALA A 755 -38.58 -8.96 -12.07
CA ALA A 755 -39.22 -9.68 -13.16
C ALA A 755 -38.96 -11.20 -13.05
N ILE A 756 -37.73 -11.61 -12.80
CA ILE A 756 -37.37 -13.01 -12.55
C ILE A 756 -38.11 -13.54 -11.33
N ASN A 757 -38.13 -12.83 -10.21
CA ASN A 757 -38.82 -13.26 -8.99
C ASN A 757 -40.35 -13.50 -9.23
N ARG A 758 -41.00 -12.58 -9.96
CA ARG A 758 -42.42 -12.76 -10.33
C ARG A 758 -42.62 -13.97 -11.24
N GLY A 759 -41.72 -14.16 -12.23
CA GLY A 759 -41.76 -15.33 -13.09
C GLY A 759 -41.63 -16.64 -12.34
N LEU A 760 -40.70 -16.70 -11.41
CA LEU A 760 -40.46 -17.88 -10.57
C LEU A 760 -41.64 -18.17 -9.63
N ALA A 761 -42.27 -17.12 -9.06
CA ALA A 761 -43.43 -17.24 -8.19
C ALA A 761 -44.66 -17.80 -8.94
N ASN A 762 -44.78 -17.57 -10.25
CA ASN A 762 -45.88 -18.03 -11.08
C ASN A 762 -45.61 -19.42 -11.74
N ARG A 763 -44.49 -20.07 -11.47
CA ARG A 763 -44.17 -21.39 -12.00
C ARG A 763 -44.98 -22.47 -11.28
N ASP A 764 -45.46 -23.44 -12.05
CA ASP A 764 -45.94 -24.71 -11.51
C ASP A 764 -44.72 -25.63 -11.20
N GLY A 765 -44.75 -26.40 -10.10
CA GLY A 765 -43.68 -27.31 -9.73
C GLY A 765 -42.94 -26.89 -8.44
N PRO A 766 -41.73 -27.41 -8.21
CA PRO A 766 -40.99 -27.12 -6.98
C PRO A 766 -40.63 -25.65 -6.84
N ILE A 767 -40.66 -25.11 -5.63
CA ILE A 767 -40.13 -23.80 -5.30
C ILE A 767 -38.61 -23.84 -5.40
N ILE A 768 -38.02 -23.00 -6.25
CA ILE A 768 -36.60 -22.93 -6.47
C ILE A 768 -36.00 -21.63 -5.87
N PRO A 769 -34.72 -21.65 -5.42
CA PRO A 769 -34.08 -20.46 -4.89
C PRO A 769 -33.78 -19.45 -6.01
N LEU A 770 -33.95 -18.17 -5.67
CA LEU A 770 -33.40 -17.03 -6.41
C LEU A 770 -32.33 -16.37 -5.52
N ILE A 771 -31.10 -16.32 -6.03
CA ILE A 771 -30.00 -15.51 -5.50
C ILE A 771 -29.89 -14.31 -6.41
N ALA A 772 -30.22 -13.11 -5.92
CA ALA A 772 -30.26 -11.90 -6.72
C ALA A 772 -29.41 -10.81 -6.09
N GLU A 773 -28.34 -10.43 -6.79
CA GLU A 773 -27.50 -9.29 -6.48
C GLU A 773 -27.86 -8.12 -7.39
N THR A 774 -28.09 -6.94 -6.84
CA THR A 774 -28.53 -5.76 -7.59
C THR A 774 -27.74 -4.52 -7.23
N GLY A 775 -28.04 -3.39 -7.86
CA GLY A 775 -27.42 -2.10 -7.58
C GLY A 775 -27.78 -1.56 -6.18
N GLY A 776 -27.00 -0.58 -5.75
CA GLY A 776 -27.16 0.10 -4.46
C GLY A 776 -26.88 1.59 -4.55
N GLN A 777 -27.29 2.33 -3.50
CA GLN A 777 -26.97 3.73 -3.23
C GLN A 777 -25.88 3.79 -2.15
N ASN A 778 -24.65 3.48 -2.55
CA ASN A 778 -23.53 3.39 -1.61
C ASN A 778 -23.13 4.78 -1.12
N ALA A 779 -22.94 4.92 0.18
CA ALA A 779 -22.59 6.18 0.81
C ALA A 779 -21.25 6.08 1.54
N MET A 780 -20.54 7.20 1.58
CA MET A 780 -19.39 7.42 2.45
C MET A 780 -19.75 8.58 3.38
N ILE A 781 -19.54 8.38 4.68
CA ILE A 781 -19.75 9.40 5.71
C ILE A 781 -18.38 9.78 6.24
N VAL A 782 -18.05 11.06 6.17
CA VAL A 782 -16.74 11.60 6.55
C VAL A 782 -16.95 12.65 7.63
N ASP A 783 -16.37 12.39 8.80
CA ASP A 783 -16.28 13.38 9.88
C ASP A 783 -14.91 14.08 9.88
N SER A 784 -14.75 15.07 10.74
CA SER A 784 -13.55 15.90 10.82
C SER A 784 -12.30 15.17 11.33
N SER A 785 -12.44 13.94 11.87
CA SER A 785 -11.31 13.11 12.30
C SER A 785 -10.63 12.38 11.13
N ALA A 786 -11.30 12.30 9.96
CA ALA A 786 -10.78 11.62 8.79
C ALA A 786 -9.58 12.34 8.17
N LEU A 787 -8.62 11.58 7.63
CA LEU A 787 -7.47 12.13 6.90
C LEU A 787 -7.88 12.58 5.49
N PRO A 788 -7.83 13.89 5.15
CA PRO A 788 -8.34 14.42 3.87
C PRO A 788 -7.70 13.76 2.64
N GLU A 789 -6.39 13.46 2.69
CA GLU A 789 -5.67 12.82 1.60
C GLU A 789 -6.11 11.38 1.37
N GLN A 790 -6.46 10.66 2.45
CA GLN A 790 -7.00 9.30 2.36
C GLN A 790 -8.43 9.33 1.86
N VAL A 791 -9.27 10.23 2.37
CA VAL A 791 -10.65 10.43 1.90
C VAL A 791 -10.66 10.73 0.40
N THR A 792 -9.80 11.65 -0.05
CA THR A 792 -9.70 12.03 -1.47
C THR A 792 -9.35 10.82 -2.33
N ARG A 793 -8.33 10.04 -1.94
CA ARG A 793 -7.94 8.83 -2.66
C ARG A 793 -9.07 7.80 -2.70
N ASP A 794 -9.71 7.55 -1.57
CA ASP A 794 -10.74 6.52 -1.45
C ASP A 794 -12.03 6.93 -2.18
N VAL A 795 -12.39 8.23 -2.18
CA VAL A 795 -13.50 8.78 -2.98
C VAL A 795 -13.23 8.64 -4.46
N VAL A 796 -12.04 9.05 -4.94
CA VAL A 796 -11.68 8.97 -6.37
C VAL A 796 -11.68 7.52 -6.83
N ALA A 797 -11.03 6.62 -6.10
CA ALA A 797 -11.00 5.19 -6.44
C ALA A 797 -12.39 4.56 -6.42
N SER A 798 -13.20 4.84 -5.40
CA SER A 798 -14.53 4.26 -5.27
C SER A 798 -15.53 4.80 -6.30
N SER A 799 -15.42 6.08 -6.67
CA SER A 799 -16.38 6.72 -7.59
C SER A 799 -16.04 6.47 -9.06
N PHE A 800 -14.76 6.46 -9.44
CA PHE A 800 -14.35 6.55 -10.85
C PHE A 800 -13.66 5.31 -11.42
N GLN A 801 -13.19 4.37 -10.60
CA GLN A 801 -12.64 3.11 -11.09
C GLN A 801 -13.67 2.39 -11.96
N SER A 802 -13.25 1.82 -13.11
CA SER A 802 -14.11 1.22 -14.14
C SER A 802 -15.21 2.19 -14.65
N ALA A 803 -14.87 3.48 -14.78
CA ALA A 803 -15.78 4.57 -15.14
C ALA A 803 -17.00 4.70 -14.20
N GLY A 804 -16.85 4.31 -12.92
CA GLY A 804 -17.91 4.30 -11.94
C GLY A 804 -19.02 3.26 -12.19
N GLN A 805 -18.81 2.37 -13.17
CA GLN A 805 -19.79 1.36 -13.58
C GLN A 805 -19.74 0.11 -12.69
N ARG A 806 -19.84 0.30 -11.37
CA ARG A 806 -19.81 -0.77 -10.38
C ARG A 806 -21.00 -0.69 -9.45
N CYS A 807 -21.54 -1.86 -9.03
CA CYS A 807 -22.59 -1.93 -8.00
C CYS A 807 -22.14 -1.34 -6.66
N SER A 808 -20.84 -1.42 -6.36
CA SER A 808 -20.19 -0.91 -5.14
C SER A 808 -19.61 0.51 -5.28
N ALA A 809 -19.75 1.19 -6.43
CA ALA A 809 -19.23 2.55 -6.58
C ALA A 809 -19.89 3.53 -5.60
N LEU A 810 -19.10 4.45 -5.07
CA LEU A 810 -19.59 5.51 -4.21
C LEU A 810 -20.57 6.41 -5.00
N ARG A 811 -21.77 6.62 -4.46
CA ARG A 811 -22.84 7.45 -5.06
C ARG A 811 -23.15 8.69 -4.27
N VAL A 812 -23.03 8.62 -2.95
CA VAL A 812 -23.38 9.71 -2.05
C VAL A 812 -22.24 9.93 -1.06
N LEU A 813 -21.71 11.15 -1.03
CA LEU A 813 -20.66 11.55 -0.10
C LEU A 813 -21.25 12.56 0.90
N PHE A 814 -21.24 12.19 2.18
CA PHE A 814 -21.62 13.06 3.28
C PHE A 814 -20.33 13.59 3.94
N LEU A 815 -20.15 14.89 3.94
CA LEU A 815 -19.02 15.57 4.57
C LEU A 815 -19.52 16.42 5.73
N GLN A 816 -18.83 16.35 6.87
CA GLN A 816 -19.07 17.27 7.97
C GLN A 816 -18.72 18.70 7.54
N ASP A 817 -19.55 19.69 7.89
CA ASP A 817 -19.43 21.07 7.41
C ASP A 817 -18.05 21.69 7.67
N ASP A 818 -17.45 21.41 8.84
CA ASP A 818 -16.18 21.99 9.26
C ASP A 818 -14.98 21.64 8.33
N VAL A 819 -15.08 20.52 7.60
CA VAL A 819 -14.02 20.04 6.68
C VAL A 819 -14.46 19.99 5.22
N ALA A 820 -15.73 20.25 4.94
CA ALA A 820 -16.35 20.00 3.63
C ALA A 820 -15.66 20.80 2.51
N ASP A 821 -15.44 22.10 2.68
CA ASP A 821 -14.86 22.96 1.64
C ASP A 821 -13.45 22.54 1.25
N GLY A 822 -12.59 22.25 2.26
CA GLY A 822 -11.22 21.79 2.03
C GLY A 822 -11.17 20.43 1.33
N MET A 823 -12.00 19.48 1.78
CA MET A 823 -12.08 18.16 1.15
C MET A 823 -12.64 18.23 -0.28
N LEU A 824 -13.66 19.04 -0.53
CA LEU A 824 -14.22 19.22 -1.87
C LEU A 824 -13.20 19.84 -2.83
N ALA A 825 -12.40 20.82 -2.38
CA ALA A 825 -11.32 21.39 -3.19
C ALA A 825 -10.28 20.34 -3.56
N MET A 826 -9.85 19.53 -2.59
CA MET A 826 -8.87 18.46 -2.82
C MET A 826 -9.41 17.35 -3.72
N ILE A 827 -10.66 16.90 -3.51
CA ILE A 827 -11.32 15.89 -4.36
C ILE A 827 -11.43 16.39 -5.80
N LYS A 828 -11.88 17.66 -6.03
CA LYS A 828 -11.96 18.25 -7.36
C LYS A 828 -10.60 18.30 -8.06
N GLY A 829 -9.56 18.78 -7.36
CA GLY A 829 -8.21 18.82 -7.92
C GLY A 829 -7.64 17.44 -8.24
N ALA A 830 -7.97 16.43 -7.44
CA ALA A 830 -7.59 15.04 -7.73
C ALA A 830 -8.37 14.47 -8.93
N MET A 831 -9.66 14.82 -9.09
CA MET A 831 -10.44 14.46 -10.27
C MET A 831 -9.89 15.10 -11.55
N GLU A 832 -9.45 16.35 -11.49
CA GLU A 832 -8.84 17.07 -12.63
C GLU A 832 -7.51 16.44 -13.08
N ALA A 833 -6.84 15.72 -12.18
CA ALA A 833 -5.62 14.98 -12.48
C ALA A 833 -5.87 13.59 -13.09
N LEU A 834 -7.13 13.16 -13.27
CA LEU A 834 -7.46 11.89 -13.92
C LEU A 834 -7.43 12.05 -15.46
N THR A 835 -6.93 11.02 -16.14
CA THR A 835 -7.01 10.92 -17.60
C THR A 835 -8.17 10.03 -18.00
N ILE A 836 -9.10 10.60 -18.79
CA ILE A 836 -10.18 9.85 -19.43
C ILE A 836 -9.72 9.59 -20.87
N GLY A 837 -9.72 8.32 -21.29
CA GLY A 837 -9.17 8.00 -22.62
C GLY A 837 -9.33 6.55 -23.05
N ASP A 838 -8.51 6.15 -24.02
CA ASP A 838 -8.43 4.78 -24.50
C ASP A 838 -7.94 3.85 -23.40
N PRO A 839 -8.68 2.81 -23.03
CA PRO A 839 -8.31 1.91 -21.94
C PRO A 839 -7.08 1.04 -22.26
N ARG A 840 -6.61 1.00 -23.51
CA ARG A 840 -5.37 0.32 -23.92
C ARG A 840 -4.13 1.11 -23.49
N GLU A 841 -4.27 2.43 -23.36
CA GLU A 841 -3.18 3.29 -22.92
C GLU A 841 -2.92 3.13 -21.41
N LEU A 842 -1.68 2.89 -21.04
CA LEU A 842 -1.28 2.63 -19.65
C LEU A 842 -1.62 3.80 -18.70
N ALA A 843 -1.58 5.04 -19.22
CA ALA A 843 -1.86 6.25 -18.48
C ALA A 843 -3.36 6.57 -18.30
N THR A 844 -4.25 5.81 -18.89
CA THR A 844 -5.71 6.03 -18.75
C THR A 844 -6.20 5.53 -17.40
N ASP A 845 -6.85 6.41 -16.63
CA ASP A 845 -7.50 6.08 -15.36
C ASP A 845 -8.94 5.63 -15.55
N VAL A 846 -9.64 6.29 -16.46
CA VAL A 846 -11.08 6.12 -16.69
C VAL A 846 -11.31 5.81 -18.16
N GLY A 847 -11.77 4.60 -18.42
CA GLY A 847 -12.17 4.16 -19.77
C GLY A 847 -13.58 4.66 -20.14
N PRO A 848 -14.14 4.14 -21.28
CA PRO A 848 -15.44 4.56 -21.76
C PRO A 848 -16.61 4.00 -20.93
N VAL A 849 -17.78 4.60 -21.09
CA VAL A 849 -19.05 3.93 -20.78
C VAL A 849 -19.32 2.82 -21.77
N ILE A 850 -19.97 1.75 -21.32
CA ILE A 850 -20.11 0.51 -22.09
C ILE A 850 -20.87 0.69 -23.41
N ASP A 851 -21.96 1.45 -23.41
CA ASP A 851 -22.82 1.63 -24.58
C ASP A 851 -23.61 2.96 -24.58
N ALA A 852 -24.42 3.17 -25.60
CA ALA A 852 -25.24 4.36 -25.74
C ALA A 852 -26.39 4.43 -24.73
N GLU A 853 -26.91 3.31 -24.25
CA GLU A 853 -27.98 3.26 -23.26
C GLU A 853 -27.44 3.73 -21.90
N ALA A 854 -26.30 3.20 -21.48
CA ALA A 854 -25.62 3.63 -20.27
C ALA A 854 -25.29 5.14 -20.32
N LYS A 855 -24.78 5.63 -21.47
CA LYS A 855 -24.54 7.07 -21.65
C LYS A 855 -25.82 7.90 -21.51
N ALA A 856 -26.91 7.48 -22.15
CA ALA A 856 -28.18 8.21 -22.08
C ALA A 856 -28.75 8.25 -20.65
N ALA A 857 -28.58 7.17 -19.89
CA ALA A 857 -28.98 7.12 -18.48
C ALA A 857 -28.18 8.10 -17.61
N LEU A 858 -26.86 8.17 -17.82
CA LEU A 858 -25.98 9.12 -17.11
C LEU A 858 -26.29 10.57 -17.51
N ASP A 859 -26.50 10.85 -18.80
CA ASP A 859 -26.89 12.17 -19.28
C ASP A 859 -28.24 12.65 -18.70
N ALA A 860 -29.21 11.73 -18.54
CA ALA A 860 -30.48 12.02 -17.88
C ALA A 860 -30.31 12.30 -16.39
N HIS A 861 -29.50 11.49 -15.71
CA HIS A 861 -29.21 11.71 -14.27
C HIS A 861 -28.47 13.02 -14.02
N SER A 862 -27.51 13.39 -14.86
CA SER A 862 -26.76 14.65 -14.73
C SER A 862 -27.65 15.91 -14.92
N LYS A 863 -28.80 15.77 -15.60
CA LYS A 863 -29.75 16.86 -15.82
C LYS A 863 -30.82 16.98 -14.74
N ALA A 864 -31.06 15.89 -14.00
CA ALA A 864 -32.05 15.84 -12.92
C ALA A 864 -31.51 16.44 -11.61
#